data_10a8ad6d9a168dd282ae4be2c03f3ef5
#
_entry.id   10a8ad6d9a168dd282ae4be2c03f3ef5
#
_cell.length_a   1.000
_cell.length_b   1.000
_cell.length_c   1.000
_cell.angle_alpha   90.00
_cell.angle_beta   90.00
_cell.angle_gamma   90.00
#
_symmetry.space_group_name_H-M   'P 1'
#
loop_
_entity.id
_entity.type
_entity.pdbx_description
1 polymer ?
#
loop_
_entity_poly.entity_id
_entity_poly.type
_entity_poly.pdbx_seq_one_letter_code
_entity_poly.pdbx_strand_id
1 'polypeptide(L)'
;MLGWLVMAAALSFTACSSEDDLTQEPTPQQQAKTIHISVGAGIDPNATRSAVDYTNGVRTLQFTAGDQLYVYGTHGDKGIETSGIEYYPSYIVGYLGLDTESFDSSNPTNATFTGDLAVYQWINEVGHNEEEKEWVEEQGHYENEGDVLVGYDDEGNEIYGPGDDIWVVDEEGHYQITGERWEVDVPGHYEQVSYSSIFSTDDPLGECNNVSGTLIHENTLKNRDYSINGSDQHVEYSCIYAASVEELMTKALEVKGDYNAGTKSFTLANYSVQPILNCSISGLTTDATYKVEYLFGPTETMEYSTTLASASSPMTATGGTLSFAFIPTIANYFHGIRMTNTADANDTYTVSIGQKAFDSKVYNLSRYWYGGAMHRLVDLGNVNKSTHPNGLTLQDGDAVTGLLDGKSKSAQRLQISIADGASVILKGVDIQGYNGQNYKWAGLTCAGDATIILADGSTNTVNGFYCDYPGIFIAEGKTLTIQGSGSLTATSGGSANPFGAGIGGARNIACGNIVIEGGTVTAKGGKDCAGIGSGYKACGDISISGTANVTATGGGSGAGIGSGKNGSCGTISIEGGTVEAKGGAYGAGIGSGEIASCGNITISGTAHVTAKGGSSGAGIGSGVGISSGETASCCNITIGGSAHVTATGGGSGAGIGSGDCGTVSGTISIEGGTVEATAGSAYSAGIGSGEDGSCGAIVIGSGITQVIAKKIAISSDIDIIGAGYNGTYGTLTIDDVADATTSSTFTNLTSVLTNSDKTWTLTPKNPNP
;
A
#
# COMPACT_ATOMS: atom_id res chain seq x y z
N MET A 1 -12.36 -29.17 -16.23
CA MET A 1 -11.25 -28.25 -16.50
C MET A 1 -10.79 -28.25 -17.96
N LEU A 2 -10.93 -29.34 -18.72
CA LEU A 2 -10.51 -29.38 -20.13
C LEU A 2 -11.46 -28.64 -21.09
N GLY A 3 -12.73 -28.52 -20.76
CA GLY A 3 -13.73 -27.91 -21.65
C GLY A 3 -13.56 -26.43 -21.94
N TRP A 4 -12.84 -25.70 -21.09
CA TRP A 4 -12.65 -24.25 -21.23
C TRP A 4 -11.45 -23.85 -22.10
N LEU A 5 -10.50 -24.77 -22.30
CA LEU A 5 -9.30 -24.54 -23.13
C LEU A 5 -9.62 -24.40 -24.63
N VAL A 6 -10.73 -24.99 -25.04
CA VAL A 6 -11.07 -25.18 -26.45
C VAL A 6 -11.64 -23.94 -27.11
N MET A 7 -12.40 -23.14 -26.36
CA MET A 7 -12.96 -21.90 -26.93
C MET A 7 -11.90 -20.83 -27.23
N ALA A 8 -10.82 -20.80 -26.46
CA ALA A 8 -9.76 -19.81 -26.68
C ALA A 8 -8.90 -20.12 -27.92
N ALA A 9 -8.76 -21.40 -28.30
CA ALA A 9 -7.93 -21.79 -29.41
C ALA A 9 -8.63 -21.69 -30.80
N ALA A 10 -9.97 -21.72 -30.82
CA ALA A 10 -10.73 -21.63 -32.09
C ALA A 10 -10.80 -20.21 -32.69
N LEU A 11 -10.24 -19.19 -31.96
CA LEU A 11 -10.50 -17.79 -32.26
C LEU A 11 -9.31 -17.02 -32.82
N SER A 12 -8.20 -17.64 -33.12
CA SER A 12 -6.97 -16.88 -33.31
C SER A 12 -6.44 -16.85 -34.75
N PHE A 13 -7.16 -17.09 -35.80
CA PHE A 13 -6.54 -16.93 -37.15
C PHE A 13 -7.49 -16.57 -38.28
N THR A 14 -7.71 -15.28 -38.48
CA THR A 14 -7.84 -14.69 -39.81
C THR A 14 -7.26 -13.29 -39.82
N ALA A 15 -5.95 -13.17 -39.91
CA ALA A 15 -5.33 -11.91 -40.30
C ALA A 15 -3.98 -12.20 -40.90
N CYS A 16 -3.95 -12.27 -42.19
CA CYS A 16 -2.95 -11.76 -43.12
C CYS A 16 -3.25 -12.34 -44.53
N SER A 17 -3.85 -11.54 -45.36
CA SER A 17 -3.63 -11.69 -46.79
C SER A 17 -3.56 -10.32 -47.41
N SER A 18 -2.40 -10.04 -47.97
CA SER A 18 -2.21 -9.02 -49.00
C SER A 18 -3.21 -9.22 -50.14
N GLU A 19 -3.66 -8.07 -50.64
CA GLU A 19 -4.46 -7.98 -51.86
C GLU A 19 -3.96 -8.90 -52.98
N ASP A 20 -4.80 -9.81 -53.40
CA ASP A 20 -4.94 -10.18 -54.81
C ASP A 20 -6.32 -10.81 -55.03
N ASP A 21 -6.99 -10.20 -55.98
CA ASP A 21 -8.33 -10.42 -56.51
C ASP A 21 -8.52 -11.84 -57.04
N LEU A 22 -9.18 -12.70 -56.28
CA LEU A 22 -9.80 -13.91 -56.81
C LEU A 22 -11.19 -14.07 -56.19
N THR A 23 -12.20 -13.96 -57.03
CA THR A 23 -13.59 -14.32 -56.74
C THR A 23 -13.66 -15.71 -56.09
N GLN A 24 -13.76 -15.76 -54.77
CA GLN A 24 -14.12 -16.96 -54.05
C GLN A 24 -15.59 -17.27 -54.31
N GLU A 25 -15.84 -18.45 -54.86
CA GLU A 25 -17.17 -19.06 -54.77
C GLU A 25 -17.59 -19.13 -53.29
N PRO A 26 -18.87 -18.91 -52.95
CA PRO A 26 -19.32 -18.97 -51.57
C PRO A 26 -18.98 -20.37 -51.02
N THR A 27 -18.14 -20.38 -49.99
CA THR A 27 -17.85 -21.60 -49.19
C THR A 27 -19.19 -22.20 -48.78
N PRO A 28 -19.45 -23.50 -48.95
CA PRO A 28 -20.67 -24.13 -48.51
C PRO A 28 -20.85 -23.79 -47.01
N GLN A 29 -21.99 -23.19 -46.62
CA GLN A 29 -22.33 -23.03 -45.21
C GLN A 29 -22.19 -24.41 -44.56
N GLN A 30 -21.25 -24.53 -43.64
CA GLN A 30 -21.05 -25.74 -42.85
C GLN A 30 -22.38 -25.95 -42.10
N GLN A 31 -23.08 -27.04 -42.44
CA GLN A 31 -24.38 -27.32 -41.84
C GLN A 31 -24.17 -27.65 -40.37
N ALA A 32 -24.52 -26.70 -39.50
CA ALA A 32 -24.71 -26.95 -38.11
C ALA A 32 -25.88 -27.95 -37.92
N LYS A 33 -25.77 -28.81 -36.93
CA LYS A 33 -26.79 -29.85 -36.67
C LYS A 33 -27.72 -29.32 -35.55
N THR A 34 -28.95 -29.04 -35.88
CA THR A 34 -29.99 -28.73 -34.92
C THR A 34 -30.36 -29.97 -34.12
N ILE A 35 -30.32 -29.85 -32.79
CA ILE A 35 -30.72 -30.95 -31.87
C ILE A 35 -31.75 -30.47 -30.88
N HIS A 36 -32.49 -31.45 -30.32
CA HIS A 36 -33.46 -31.25 -29.25
C HIS A 36 -33.05 -32.11 -28.06
N ILE A 37 -32.88 -31.49 -26.90
CA ILE A 37 -32.47 -32.16 -25.66
C ILE A 37 -33.49 -31.93 -24.59
N SER A 38 -34.04 -32.96 -23.97
CA SER A 38 -34.84 -32.86 -22.78
C SER A 38 -33.97 -32.77 -21.54
N VAL A 39 -34.22 -31.82 -20.67
CA VAL A 39 -33.46 -31.59 -19.45
C VAL A 39 -34.37 -31.67 -18.24
N GLY A 40 -34.09 -32.58 -17.31
CA GLY A 40 -34.72 -32.70 -16.03
C GLY A 40 -33.87 -32.09 -14.91
N ALA A 41 -34.49 -31.34 -14.01
CA ALA A 41 -33.82 -30.86 -12.82
C ALA A 41 -33.73 -31.98 -11.78
N GLY A 42 -32.50 -32.35 -11.43
CA GLY A 42 -32.25 -33.27 -10.31
C GLY A 42 -32.39 -32.55 -8.96
N ILE A 43 -32.51 -33.34 -7.91
CA ILE A 43 -32.50 -32.84 -6.52
C ILE A 43 -31.10 -33.10 -5.95
N ASP A 44 -30.37 -32.04 -5.54
CA ASP A 44 -29.11 -32.18 -4.81
C ASP A 44 -29.35 -32.04 -3.30
N PRO A 45 -29.27 -33.14 -2.52
CA PRO A 45 -29.49 -33.11 -1.09
C PRO A 45 -28.35 -32.42 -0.28
N ASN A 46 -27.22 -32.14 -0.91
CA ASN A 46 -26.03 -31.61 -0.22
C ASN A 46 -25.69 -30.15 -0.54
N ALA A 47 -26.49 -29.49 -1.38
CA ALA A 47 -26.18 -28.13 -1.83
C ALA A 47 -26.42 -27.09 -0.73
N THR A 48 -25.37 -26.69 -0.06
CA THR A 48 -25.39 -25.65 0.97
C THR A 48 -25.04 -24.27 0.43
N ARG A 49 -25.92 -23.50 -0.09
CA ARG A 49 -25.80 -22.08 -0.52
C ARG A 49 -25.67 -21.84 -2.02
N SER A 50 -26.75 -21.61 -2.67
CA SER A 50 -26.93 -20.67 -3.78
C SER A 50 -28.40 -20.52 -4.10
N ALA A 51 -28.75 -19.52 -4.87
CA ALA A 51 -30.11 -19.07 -5.14
C ALA A 51 -30.92 -20.05 -5.96
N VAL A 52 -31.51 -20.92 -5.31
CA VAL A 52 -32.59 -21.75 -5.76
C VAL A 52 -33.58 -21.75 -4.62
N ASP A 53 -34.87 -21.72 -4.93
CA ASP A 53 -35.94 -21.61 -3.93
C ASP A 53 -35.70 -22.57 -2.76
N TYR A 54 -35.50 -22.02 -1.59
CA TYR A 54 -35.15 -22.74 -0.37
C TYR A 54 -36.43 -23.11 0.39
N THR A 55 -37.31 -23.86 -0.24
CA THR A 55 -38.45 -24.41 0.46
C THR A 55 -38.08 -25.77 1.06
N ASN A 56 -37.94 -25.84 2.37
CA ASN A 56 -37.64 -27.05 3.16
C ASN A 56 -36.20 -27.65 3.05
N GLY A 57 -35.20 -26.85 2.78
CA GLY A 57 -33.81 -27.34 2.78
C GLY A 57 -33.41 -28.20 1.58
N VAL A 58 -34.27 -28.31 0.59
CA VAL A 58 -33.99 -28.99 -0.69
C VAL A 58 -33.95 -27.97 -1.80
N ARG A 59 -32.90 -27.98 -2.60
CA ARG A 59 -32.78 -27.16 -3.80
C ARG A 59 -33.47 -27.84 -4.96
N THR A 60 -34.39 -27.14 -5.57
CA THR A 60 -34.99 -27.57 -6.84
C THR A 60 -34.64 -26.52 -7.88
N LEU A 61 -33.90 -26.93 -8.92
CA LEU A 61 -33.68 -26.08 -10.06
C LEU A 61 -35.00 -25.87 -10.80
N GLN A 62 -35.31 -24.64 -11.17
CA GLN A 62 -36.44 -24.27 -11.99
C GLN A 62 -35.98 -23.59 -13.24
N PHE A 63 -36.45 -24.03 -14.40
CA PHE A 63 -36.21 -23.38 -15.66
C PHE A 63 -37.12 -22.17 -15.83
N THR A 64 -36.64 -21.16 -16.51
CA THR A 64 -37.38 -19.95 -16.87
C THR A 64 -37.28 -19.71 -18.36
N ALA A 65 -38.31 -19.06 -18.94
CA ALA A 65 -38.28 -18.68 -20.34
C ALA A 65 -37.04 -17.82 -20.61
N GLY A 66 -36.29 -18.16 -21.67
CA GLY A 66 -35.01 -17.50 -22.01
C GLY A 66 -33.77 -18.17 -21.44
N ASP A 67 -33.90 -19.20 -20.61
CA ASP A 67 -32.75 -20.02 -20.21
C ASP A 67 -32.11 -20.66 -21.42
N GLN A 68 -30.78 -20.79 -21.36
CA GLN A 68 -29.98 -21.48 -22.36
C GLN A 68 -29.21 -22.63 -21.72
N LEU A 69 -28.99 -23.69 -22.50
CA LEU A 69 -28.13 -24.80 -22.14
C LEU A 69 -26.88 -24.76 -23.00
N TYR A 70 -25.74 -24.49 -22.40
CA TYR A 70 -24.44 -24.69 -23.05
C TYR A 70 -24.10 -26.18 -22.97
N VAL A 71 -23.90 -26.78 -24.13
CA VAL A 71 -23.57 -28.21 -24.25
C VAL A 71 -22.15 -28.34 -24.79
N TYR A 72 -21.41 -29.28 -24.24
CA TYR A 72 -20.06 -29.60 -24.61
C TYR A 72 -19.87 -31.13 -24.58
N GLY A 73 -19.16 -31.68 -25.57
CA GLY A 73 -18.75 -33.07 -25.60
C GLY A 73 -17.43 -33.25 -26.34
N THR A 74 -16.71 -34.34 -26.08
CA THR A 74 -15.46 -34.69 -26.75
C THR A 74 -15.62 -35.99 -27.49
N HIS A 75 -15.13 -36.08 -28.75
CA HIS A 75 -15.12 -37.28 -29.54
C HIS A 75 -13.67 -37.72 -29.80
N GLY A 76 -13.35 -38.97 -29.46
CA GLY A 76 -12.00 -39.52 -29.48
C GLY A 76 -11.16 -39.14 -28.24
N ASP A 77 -9.98 -39.72 -28.16
CA ASP A 77 -9.04 -39.49 -27.04
C ASP A 77 -7.81 -38.74 -27.55
N LYS A 78 -7.13 -38.03 -26.64
CA LYS A 78 -5.80 -37.49 -26.93
C LYS A 78 -4.80 -38.64 -27.06
N GLY A 79 -3.98 -38.62 -28.11
CA GLY A 79 -2.95 -39.61 -28.34
C GLY A 79 -1.70 -39.05 -29.01
N ILE A 80 -0.71 -39.90 -29.20
CA ILE A 80 0.51 -39.58 -29.94
C ILE A 80 0.65 -40.62 -31.02
N GLU A 81 0.77 -40.17 -32.26
CA GLU A 81 1.06 -41.06 -33.39
C GLU A 81 2.48 -41.65 -33.31
N THR A 82 2.72 -42.71 -34.05
CA THR A 82 4.06 -43.33 -34.16
C THR A 82 5.12 -42.39 -34.76
N SER A 83 4.68 -41.32 -35.40
CA SER A 83 5.49 -40.18 -35.87
C SER A 83 5.93 -39.22 -34.79
N GLY A 84 5.35 -39.30 -33.55
CA GLY A 84 5.56 -38.36 -32.49
C GLY A 84 4.58 -37.19 -32.47
N ILE A 85 3.69 -37.07 -33.47
CA ILE A 85 2.71 -35.97 -33.54
C ILE A 85 1.58 -36.23 -32.54
N GLU A 86 1.29 -35.24 -31.71
CA GLU A 86 0.15 -35.25 -30.80
C GLU A 86 -1.15 -34.96 -31.56
N TYR A 87 -2.19 -35.73 -31.27
CA TYR A 87 -3.55 -35.40 -31.73
C TYR A 87 -4.50 -35.26 -30.58
N TYR A 88 -5.51 -34.42 -30.76
CA TYR A 88 -6.46 -34.03 -29.73
C TYR A 88 -7.88 -34.46 -30.12
N PRO A 89 -8.77 -34.70 -29.14
CA PRO A 89 -10.15 -35.08 -29.45
C PRO A 89 -10.87 -33.95 -30.19
N SER A 90 -11.80 -34.31 -31.06
CA SER A 90 -12.75 -33.33 -31.61
C SER A 90 -13.74 -32.89 -30.55
N TYR A 91 -14.31 -31.70 -30.72
CA TYR A 91 -15.33 -31.19 -29.80
C TYR A 91 -16.63 -30.92 -30.49
N ILE A 92 -17.70 -31.07 -29.71
CA ILE A 92 -19.01 -30.56 -30.08
C ILE A 92 -19.46 -29.56 -29.02
N VAL A 93 -19.90 -28.39 -29.45
CA VAL A 93 -20.36 -27.31 -28.54
C VAL A 93 -21.56 -26.59 -29.12
N GLY A 94 -22.42 -26.08 -28.28
CA GLY A 94 -23.48 -25.19 -28.71
C GLY A 94 -24.26 -24.60 -27.53
N TYR A 95 -24.98 -23.54 -27.84
CA TYR A 95 -25.94 -22.92 -26.95
C TYR A 95 -27.34 -23.30 -27.45
N LEU A 96 -28.07 -24.03 -26.64
CA LEU A 96 -29.42 -24.43 -26.94
C LEU A 96 -30.36 -23.52 -26.18
N GLY A 97 -31.31 -22.86 -26.82
CA GLY A 97 -32.34 -22.05 -26.20
C GLY A 97 -33.47 -22.95 -25.65
N LEU A 98 -34.06 -22.54 -24.53
CA LEU A 98 -35.25 -23.20 -24.03
C LEU A 98 -36.39 -23.09 -25.05
N ASP A 99 -36.96 -24.22 -25.41
CA ASP A 99 -38.11 -24.28 -26.32
C ASP A 99 -39.38 -23.79 -25.61
N THR A 100 -39.70 -22.53 -25.83
CA THR A 100 -40.83 -21.85 -25.18
C THR A 100 -42.19 -22.37 -25.63
N GLU A 101 -42.27 -23.08 -26.78
CA GLU A 101 -43.54 -23.66 -27.26
C GLU A 101 -43.89 -24.94 -26.52
N SER A 102 -42.90 -25.71 -26.10
CA SER A 102 -43.06 -26.93 -25.32
C SER A 102 -42.95 -26.76 -23.80
N PHE A 103 -42.50 -25.61 -23.35
CA PHE A 103 -42.20 -25.35 -21.93
C PHE A 103 -43.47 -25.14 -21.09
N ASP A 104 -43.65 -26.00 -20.09
CA ASP A 104 -44.75 -25.88 -19.10
C ASP A 104 -44.25 -25.17 -17.84
N SER A 105 -44.58 -23.88 -17.70
CA SER A 105 -44.25 -23.07 -16.52
C SER A 105 -44.90 -23.55 -15.22
N SER A 106 -45.90 -24.43 -15.30
CA SER A 106 -46.49 -25.07 -14.10
C SER A 106 -45.68 -26.27 -13.61
N ASN A 107 -44.78 -26.79 -14.45
CA ASN A 107 -43.81 -27.84 -14.11
C ASN A 107 -42.39 -27.41 -14.50
N PRO A 108 -41.82 -26.39 -13.84
CA PRO A 108 -40.57 -25.76 -14.27
C PRO A 108 -39.31 -26.61 -14.02
N THR A 109 -39.45 -27.87 -13.61
CA THR A 109 -38.33 -28.80 -13.36
C THR A 109 -37.94 -29.63 -14.57
N ASN A 110 -38.70 -29.54 -15.66
CA ASN A 110 -38.39 -30.20 -16.93
C ASN A 110 -38.57 -29.21 -18.07
N ALA A 111 -37.62 -29.20 -19.00
CA ALA A 111 -37.66 -28.36 -20.19
C ALA A 111 -37.01 -29.05 -21.37
N THR A 112 -37.38 -28.67 -22.59
CA THR A 112 -36.68 -29.03 -23.81
C THR A 112 -35.84 -27.84 -24.26
N PHE A 113 -34.60 -28.10 -24.64
CA PHE A 113 -33.70 -27.11 -25.20
C PHE A 113 -33.40 -27.48 -26.65
N THR A 114 -33.39 -26.49 -27.52
CA THR A 114 -33.17 -26.70 -28.98
C THR A 114 -32.18 -25.67 -29.49
N GLY A 115 -31.35 -26.06 -30.43
CA GLY A 115 -30.37 -25.18 -31.05
C GLY A 115 -29.34 -25.98 -31.89
N ASP A 116 -28.40 -25.25 -32.44
CA ASP A 116 -27.40 -25.77 -33.30
C ASP A 116 -26.08 -26.06 -32.56
N LEU A 117 -25.47 -27.22 -32.86
CA LEU A 117 -24.18 -27.58 -32.33
C LEU A 117 -23.11 -27.40 -33.43
N ALA A 118 -22.00 -26.79 -33.05
CA ALA A 118 -20.81 -26.68 -33.87
C ALA A 118 -19.79 -27.77 -33.51
N VAL A 119 -19.07 -28.25 -34.47
CA VAL A 119 -18.05 -29.30 -34.33
C VAL A 119 -16.69 -28.70 -34.65
N TYR A 120 -15.69 -28.96 -33.80
CA TYR A 120 -14.34 -28.50 -33.98
C TYR A 120 -13.36 -29.67 -33.97
N GLN A 121 -12.45 -29.66 -34.93
CA GLN A 121 -11.37 -30.65 -35.07
C GLN A 121 -10.02 -29.97 -34.90
N TRP A 122 -9.09 -30.67 -34.26
CA TRP A 122 -7.73 -30.17 -34.10
C TRP A 122 -6.97 -30.26 -35.43
N ILE A 123 -6.35 -29.17 -35.80
CA ILE A 123 -5.39 -29.07 -36.90
C ILE A 123 -3.99 -28.95 -36.29
N ASN A 124 -3.09 -29.81 -36.68
CA ASN A 124 -1.74 -29.84 -36.14
C ASN A 124 -0.95 -28.57 -36.53
N GLU A 125 0.02 -28.23 -35.71
CA GLU A 125 0.93 -27.13 -36.00
C GLU A 125 1.76 -27.38 -37.28
N VAL A 126 2.07 -26.31 -37.97
CA VAL A 126 2.99 -26.28 -39.10
C VAL A 126 4.15 -25.38 -38.72
N GLY A 127 5.37 -25.85 -38.93
CA GLY A 127 6.56 -25.07 -38.60
C GLY A 127 7.79 -25.61 -39.35
N HIS A 128 8.91 -25.01 -39.08
CA HIS A 128 10.21 -25.38 -39.62
C HIS A 128 11.30 -25.33 -38.55
N ASN A 129 12.46 -25.96 -38.78
CA ASN A 129 13.59 -25.89 -37.90
C ASN A 129 14.38 -24.60 -38.14
N GLU A 130 14.58 -23.81 -37.08
CA GLU A 130 15.53 -22.69 -37.09
C GLU A 130 16.79 -23.01 -36.28
N GLU A 131 17.90 -22.43 -36.68
CA GLU A 131 19.16 -22.56 -35.95
C GLU A 131 19.08 -21.78 -34.61
N GLU A 132 19.29 -22.50 -33.53
CA GLU A 132 19.52 -21.84 -32.22
C GLU A 132 20.93 -21.28 -32.16
N LYS A 133 21.05 -20.00 -31.81
CA LYS A 133 22.32 -19.28 -31.71
C LYS A 133 22.48 -18.71 -30.30
N GLU A 134 23.61 -19.01 -29.71
CA GLU A 134 24.02 -18.41 -28.46
C GLU A 134 25.09 -17.36 -28.72
N TRP A 135 24.97 -16.22 -28.05
CA TRP A 135 25.97 -15.18 -28.12
C TRP A 135 27.15 -15.57 -27.24
N VAL A 136 28.32 -15.71 -27.85
CA VAL A 136 29.58 -15.89 -27.14
C VAL A 136 30.18 -14.50 -26.94
N GLU A 137 30.35 -14.11 -25.69
CA GLU A 137 30.89 -12.80 -25.35
C GLU A 137 32.35 -12.68 -25.81
N GLU A 138 32.72 -11.47 -26.17
CA GLU A 138 34.13 -11.18 -26.52
C GLU A 138 35.07 -11.55 -25.35
N GLN A 139 36.16 -12.13 -25.70
CA GLN A 139 37.22 -12.44 -24.75
C GLN A 139 38.42 -11.53 -24.99
N GLY A 140 38.97 -11.05 -23.92
CA GLY A 140 40.14 -10.17 -23.97
C GLY A 140 40.81 -10.10 -22.62
N HIS A 141 41.89 -9.38 -22.57
CA HIS A 141 42.61 -9.11 -21.34
C HIS A 141 43.05 -7.66 -21.28
N TYR A 142 43.39 -7.19 -20.10
CA TYR A 142 43.91 -5.85 -19.90
C TYR A 142 45.45 -5.88 -20.08
N GLU A 143 45.95 -5.06 -20.99
CA GLU A 143 47.39 -4.75 -21.11
C GLU A 143 47.66 -3.35 -20.57
N ASN A 144 48.73 -3.23 -19.81
CA ASN A 144 49.15 -1.92 -19.30
C ASN A 144 49.96 -1.23 -20.38
N GLU A 145 49.60 -0.01 -20.78
CA GLU A 145 50.34 0.78 -21.77
C GLU A 145 51.80 1.14 -21.34
N GLY A 146 52.18 0.79 -20.12
CA GLY A 146 53.42 1.23 -19.53
C GLY A 146 53.36 2.66 -18.97
N ASP A 147 54.46 3.15 -18.49
CA ASP A 147 54.52 4.50 -17.94
C ASP A 147 54.36 5.55 -19.06
N VAL A 148 53.36 6.40 -18.92
CA VAL A 148 53.06 7.50 -19.86
C VAL A 148 53.61 8.80 -19.32
N LEU A 149 54.14 9.64 -20.18
CA LEU A 149 54.62 10.98 -19.81
C LEU A 149 53.46 11.82 -19.29
N VAL A 150 53.42 12.07 -17.98
CA VAL A 150 52.37 12.84 -17.31
C VAL A 150 52.70 14.29 -17.06
N GLY A 151 53.98 14.68 -17.27
CA GLY A 151 54.41 16.07 -17.12
C GLY A 151 55.91 16.23 -17.03
N TYR A 152 56.35 17.41 -16.61
CA TYR A 152 57.75 17.74 -16.33
C TYR A 152 57.85 18.31 -14.91
N ASP A 153 58.96 18.01 -14.22
CA ASP A 153 59.23 18.61 -12.91
C ASP A 153 59.72 20.08 -13.06
N ASP A 154 59.91 20.75 -11.94
CA ASP A 154 60.31 22.15 -11.91
C ASP A 154 61.80 22.37 -12.49
N GLU A 155 62.48 21.27 -12.72
CA GLU A 155 63.82 21.25 -13.31
C GLU A 155 63.79 20.87 -14.79
N GLY A 156 62.62 20.52 -15.33
CA GLY A 156 62.34 20.19 -16.73
C GLY A 156 62.63 18.74 -17.12
N ASN A 157 62.69 17.83 -16.14
CA ASN A 157 62.81 16.40 -16.39
C ASN A 157 61.41 15.79 -16.62
N GLU A 158 61.32 14.78 -17.48
CA GLU A 158 60.10 14.08 -17.80
C GLU A 158 59.63 13.23 -16.62
N ILE A 159 58.39 13.40 -16.19
CA ILE A 159 57.72 12.58 -15.19
C ILE A 159 56.83 11.60 -15.93
N TYR A 160 57.04 10.32 -15.70
CA TYR A 160 56.21 9.24 -16.20
C TYR A 160 55.33 8.71 -15.08
N GLY A 161 54.06 8.52 -15.36
CA GLY A 161 53.09 7.85 -14.49
C GLY A 161 52.59 6.56 -15.11
N PRO A 162 51.92 5.69 -14.33
CA PRO A 162 51.35 4.47 -14.87
C PRO A 162 50.30 4.81 -15.94
N GLY A 163 50.42 4.20 -17.12
CA GLY A 163 49.41 4.27 -18.16
C GLY A 163 48.13 3.54 -17.74
N ASP A 164 47.06 3.86 -18.40
CA ASP A 164 45.80 3.17 -18.18
C ASP A 164 45.86 1.75 -18.74
N ASP A 165 45.15 0.82 -18.09
CA ASP A 165 45.01 -0.54 -18.63
C ASP A 165 44.04 -0.48 -19.83
N ILE A 166 44.52 -0.98 -20.99
CA ILE A 166 43.72 -1.05 -22.21
C ILE A 166 43.12 -2.46 -22.34
N TRP A 167 41.82 -2.55 -22.64
CA TRP A 167 41.20 -3.82 -22.97
C TRP A 167 41.61 -4.23 -24.40
N VAL A 168 42.33 -5.33 -24.49
CA VAL A 168 42.68 -5.95 -25.78
C VAL A 168 41.75 -7.11 -26.04
N VAL A 169 41.03 -7.04 -27.16
CA VAL A 169 40.07 -8.10 -27.55
C VAL A 169 40.87 -9.23 -28.21
N ASP A 170 40.90 -10.38 -27.59
CA ASP A 170 41.53 -11.59 -28.11
C ASP A 170 40.62 -12.30 -29.12
N GLU A 171 39.33 -12.31 -28.84
CA GLU A 171 38.29 -12.90 -29.69
C GLU A 171 37.01 -12.05 -29.63
N GLU A 172 36.57 -11.55 -30.79
CA GLU A 172 35.32 -10.77 -30.87
C GLU A 172 34.08 -11.64 -30.55
N GLY A 173 33.15 -11.07 -29.87
CA GLY A 173 31.86 -11.72 -29.59
C GLY A 173 31.16 -12.13 -30.89
N HIS A 174 30.66 -13.33 -30.95
CA HIS A 174 29.99 -13.89 -32.13
C HIS A 174 28.84 -14.82 -31.73
N TYR A 175 27.93 -15.08 -32.67
CA TYR A 175 26.89 -16.05 -32.47
C TYR A 175 27.38 -17.45 -32.86
N GLN A 176 27.30 -18.39 -31.94
CA GLN A 176 27.56 -19.80 -32.17
C GLN A 176 26.27 -20.58 -32.33
N ILE A 177 26.14 -21.42 -33.31
CA ILE A 177 25.02 -22.34 -33.51
C ILE A 177 25.12 -23.41 -32.44
N THR A 178 24.11 -23.49 -31.55
CA THR A 178 24.06 -24.45 -30.44
C THR A 178 23.12 -25.62 -30.72
N GLY A 179 22.22 -25.47 -31.71
CA GLY A 179 21.26 -26.49 -32.06
C GLY A 179 20.29 -26.03 -33.15
N GLU A 180 19.28 -26.82 -33.38
CA GLU A 180 18.10 -26.44 -34.16
C GLU A 180 16.89 -26.44 -33.26
N ARG A 181 16.07 -25.39 -33.38
CA ARG A 181 14.80 -25.24 -32.69
C ARG A 181 13.65 -25.31 -33.67
N TRP A 182 12.59 -26.05 -33.29
CA TRP A 182 11.35 -26.02 -34.06
C TRP A 182 10.64 -24.70 -33.90
N GLU A 183 10.53 -23.91 -34.94
CA GLU A 183 9.75 -22.68 -34.96
C GLU A 183 8.39 -22.93 -35.57
N VAL A 184 7.35 -22.54 -34.89
CA VAL A 184 5.97 -22.78 -35.27
C VAL A 184 5.50 -21.65 -36.17
N ASP A 185 5.31 -21.91 -37.47
CA ASP A 185 4.76 -20.96 -38.43
C ASP A 185 3.27 -20.75 -38.22
N VAL A 186 2.56 -21.85 -38.01
CA VAL A 186 1.14 -21.88 -37.68
C VAL A 186 0.93 -22.80 -36.49
N PRO A 187 0.56 -22.26 -35.32
CA PRO A 187 0.29 -23.07 -34.15
C PRO A 187 -0.86 -24.07 -34.40
N GLY A 188 -0.77 -25.22 -33.75
CA GLY A 188 -1.88 -26.17 -33.74
C GLY A 188 -3.13 -25.50 -33.16
N HIS A 189 -4.28 -25.67 -33.80
CA HIS A 189 -5.53 -25.00 -33.44
C HIS A 189 -6.74 -25.86 -33.78
N TYR A 190 -7.89 -25.43 -33.26
CA TYR A 190 -9.16 -26.05 -33.60
C TYR A 190 -9.86 -25.29 -34.72
N GLU A 191 -10.31 -26.03 -35.75
CA GLU A 191 -11.16 -25.47 -36.80
C GLU A 191 -12.56 -26.04 -36.74
N GLN A 192 -13.56 -25.23 -37.07
CA GLN A 192 -14.92 -25.67 -37.19
C GLN A 192 -15.05 -26.48 -38.48
N VAL A 193 -15.58 -27.69 -38.34
CA VAL A 193 -15.76 -28.63 -39.44
C VAL A 193 -17.22 -29.03 -39.60
N SER A 194 -17.56 -29.66 -40.72
CA SER A 194 -18.91 -30.14 -40.91
C SER A 194 -19.23 -31.29 -39.94
N TYR A 195 -20.46 -31.31 -39.43
CA TYR A 195 -20.93 -32.35 -38.53
C TYR A 195 -20.63 -33.79 -39.05
N SER A 196 -20.95 -34.03 -40.31
CA SER A 196 -20.80 -35.37 -40.96
C SER A 196 -19.33 -35.80 -41.15
N SER A 197 -18.38 -34.93 -40.95
CA SER A 197 -16.96 -35.32 -41.02
C SER A 197 -16.46 -36.03 -39.74
N ILE A 198 -17.15 -35.86 -38.64
CA ILE A 198 -16.75 -36.40 -37.33
C ILE A 198 -17.77 -37.42 -36.80
N PHE A 199 -19.07 -37.15 -36.96
CA PHE A 199 -20.13 -37.95 -36.36
C PHE A 199 -20.93 -38.75 -37.40
N SER A 200 -21.26 -39.99 -37.05
CA SER A 200 -21.93 -40.93 -37.92
C SER A 200 -23.45 -41.06 -37.71
N THR A 201 -23.94 -40.63 -36.53
CA THR A 201 -25.35 -40.76 -36.15
C THR A 201 -26.05 -39.39 -36.03
N ASP A 202 -27.35 -39.43 -35.88
CA ASP A 202 -28.19 -38.26 -35.60
C ASP A 202 -28.12 -37.80 -34.15
N ASP A 203 -27.37 -38.49 -33.28
CA ASP A 203 -27.13 -38.13 -31.90
C ASP A 203 -25.63 -37.97 -31.64
N PRO A 204 -25.06 -36.82 -31.94
CA PRO A 204 -23.62 -36.59 -31.79
C PRO A 204 -23.16 -36.64 -30.34
N LEU A 205 -24.02 -36.27 -29.41
CA LEU A 205 -23.68 -36.34 -27.99
C LEU A 205 -23.61 -37.77 -27.50
N GLY A 206 -24.38 -38.69 -28.10
CA GLY A 206 -24.29 -40.11 -27.83
C GLY A 206 -23.01 -40.77 -28.29
N GLU A 207 -22.30 -40.17 -29.27
CA GLU A 207 -21.00 -40.61 -29.73
C GLU A 207 -19.82 -39.98 -29.00
N CYS A 208 -20.09 -38.97 -28.15
CA CYS A 208 -19.08 -38.23 -27.37
C CYS A 208 -18.78 -38.88 -26.03
N ASN A 209 -17.52 -38.74 -25.61
CA ASN A 209 -17.07 -38.91 -24.25
C ASN A 209 -17.24 -37.57 -23.46
N ASN A 210 -17.33 -37.63 -22.15
CA ASN A 210 -17.36 -36.46 -21.29
C ASN A 210 -18.39 -35.39 -21.72
N VAL A 211 -19.59 -35.78 -22.01
CA VAL A 211 -20.68 -34.88 -22.36
C VAL A 211 -21.10 -34.08 -21.09
N SER A 212 -21.18 -32.78 -21.21
CA SER A 212 -21.64 -31.91 -20.13
C SER A 212 -22.63 -30.86 -20.61
N GLY A 213 -23.55 -30.47 -19.75
CA GLY A 213 -24.45 -29.37 -19.98
C GLY A 213 -24.36 -28.33 -18.85
N THR A 214 -24.29 -27.08 -19.22
CA THR A 214 -24.29 -25.96 -18.27
C THR A 214 -25.51 -25.09 -18.52
N LEU A 215 -26.34 -24.91 -17.49
CA LEU A 215 -27.51 -24.06 -17.58
C LEU A 215 -27.12 -22.60 -17.41
N ILE A 216 -27.68 -21.74 -18.25
CA ILE A 216 -27.46 -20.29 -18.25
C ILE A 216 -28.82 -19.61 -18.24
N HIS A 217 -29.11 -18.85 -17.18
CA HIS A 217 -30.38 -18.13 -17.06
C HIS A 217 -30.46 -16.90 -17.95
N GLU A 218 -31.63 -16.58 -18.48
CA GLU A 218 -31.90 -15.58 -19.50
C GLU A 218 -31.23 -14.24 -19.22
N ASN A 219 -31.28 -13.58 -18.26
CA ASN A 219 -30.75 -12.22 -18.08
C ASN A 219 -29.23 -12.14 -17.89
N THR A 220 -28.54 -13.24 -18.14
CA THR A 220 -27.10 -13.39 -17.87
C THR A 220 -26.24 -13.30 -19.09
N LEU A 221 -26.81 -13.52 -20.28
CA LEU A 221 -26.11 -13.41 -21.56
C LEU A 221 -26.33 -12.04 -22.18
N LYS A 222 -25.28 -11.33 -22.45
CA LYS A 222 -25.30 -10.16 -23.33
C LYS A 222 -24.28 -10.40 -24.44
N ASN A 223 -24.71 -10.20 -25.68
CA ASN A 223 -23.81 -10.15 -26.83
C ASN A 223 -22.72 -9.11 -26.54
N ARG A 224 -21.47 -9.48 -26.78
CA ARG A 224 -20.35 -8.62 -26.44
C ARG A 224 -19.36 -8.58 -27.57
N ASP A 225 -19.01 -7.38 -27.91
CA ASP A 225 -17.89 -7.09 -28.78
C ASP A 225 -16.60 -7.26 -27.97
N TYR A 226 -15.60 -7.90 -28.54
CA TYR A 226 -14.27 -7.95 -27.96
C TYR A 226 -13.24 -7.52 -29.01
N SER A 227 -12.14 -6.95 -28.55
CA SER A 227 -11.05 -6.55 -29.40
C SER A 227 -9.80 -7.42 -29.14
N ILE A 228 -9.14 -7.82 -30.20
CA ILE A 228 -7.83 -8.46 -30.16
C ILE A 228 -6.80 -7.43 -30.63
N ASN A 229 -5.88 -7.03 -29.73
CA ASN A 229 -4.82 -6.08 -30.08
C ASN A 229 -5.33 -4.81 -30.82
N GLY A 230 -6.54 -4.35 -30.49
CA GLY A 230 -7.14 -3.15 -31.07
C GLY A 230 -7.97 -3.37 -32.34
N SER A 231 -8.12 -4.60 -32.82
CA SER A 231 -9.06 -4.92 -33.92
C SER A 231 -10.35 -5.49 -33.37
N ASP A 232 -11.48 -4.95 -33.83
CA ASP A 232 -12.80 -5.42 -33.45
C ASP A 232 -13.09 -6.78 -34.09
N GLN A 233 -13.34 -7.79 -33.26
CA GLN A 233 -13.83 -9.09 -33.69
C GLN A 233 -15.07 -9.46 -32.89
N HIS A 234 -16.09 -9.95 -33.57
CA HIS A 234 -17.33 -10.38 -32.93
C HIS A 234 -17.24 -11.86 -32.54
N VAL A 235 -17.11 -12.11 -31.25
CA VAL A 235 -17.31 -13.43 -30.66
C VAL A 235 -18.23 -13.32 -29.47
N GLU A 236 -19.24 -14.16 -29.42
CA GLU A 236 -20.16 -14.23 -28.30
C GLU A 236 -19.48 -14.90 -27.09
N TYR A 237 -19.01 -14.10 -26.14
CA TYR A 237 -18.62 -14.58 -24.84
C TYR A 237 -19.67 -14.22 -23.81
N SER A 238 -20.15 -15.19 -23.08
CA SER A 238 -21.06 -14.95 -21.97
C SER A 238 -20.27 -14.56 -20.72
N CYS A 239 -20.26 -13.30 -20.38
CA CYS A 239 -19.82 -12.83 -19.09
C CYS A 239 -21.01 -12.28 -18.33
N ILE A 240 -21.37 -12.93 -17.24
CA ILE A 240 -22.50 -12.56 -16.39
C ILE A 240 -22.01 -11.52 -15.40
N TYR A 241 -22.68 -10.38 -15.30
CA TYR A 241 -22.37 -9.37 -14.29
C TYR A 241 -23.64 -8.90 -13.58
N ALA A 242 -23.46 -8.38 -12.37
CA ALA A 242 -24.51 -7.77 -11.57
C ALA A 242 -23.91 -6.68 -10.64
N ALA A 243 -24.79 -5.93 -10.00
CA ALA A 243 -24.38 -4.90 -9.03
C ALA A 243 -23.82 -5.51 -7.73
N SER A 244 -24.18 -6.75 -7.40
CA SER A 244 -23.75 -7.43 -6.17
C SER A 244 -23.47 -8.92 -6.38
N VAL A 245 -22.73 -9.51 -5.43
CA VAL A 245 -22.51 -10.96 -5.36
C VAL A 245 -23.80 -11.71 -5.13
N GLU A 246 -24.68 -11.20 -4.29
CA GLU A 246 -26.00 -11.81 -3.98
C GLU A 246 -26.83 -11.95 -5.25
N GLU A 247 -26.86 -10.93 -6.07
CA GLU A 247 -27.55 -10.98 -7.37
C GLU A 247 -26.93 -12.01 -8.31
N LEU A 248 -25.59 -12.09 -8.37
CA LEU A 248 -24.92 -13.11 -9.17
C LEU A 248 -25.11 -14.52 -8.63
N MET A 249 -25.10 -14.71 -7.33
CA MET A 249 -25.29 -16.04 -6.74
C MET A 249 -26.63 -16.67 -7.12
N THR A 250 -27.61 -15.87 -7.52
CA THR A 250 -28.87 -16.38 -8.08
C THR A 250 -28.72 -16.87 -9.52
N LYS A 251 -27.70 -16.41 -10.23
CA LYS A 251 -27.48 -16.61 -11.66
C LYS A 251 -26.28 -17.52 -12.00
N ALA A 252 -25.39 -17.75 -11.03
CA ALA A 252 -24.12 -18.45 -11.18
C ALA A 252 -24.22 -19.93 -10.85
N LEU A 253 -25.12 -20.64 -11.49
CA LEU A 253 -25.23 -22.10 -11.34
C LEU A 253 -24.58 -22.80 -12.53
N GLU A 254 -23.43 -23.42 -12.32
CA GLU A 254 -22.97 -24.47 -13.21
C GLU A 254 -23.69 -25.76 -12.80
N VAL A 255 -24.61 -26.20 -13.64
CA VAL A 255 -25.34 -27.44 -13.44
C VAL A 255 -24.76 -28.47 -14.36
N LYS A 256 -24.05 -29.46 -13.83
CA LYS A 256 -23.51 -30.58 -14.61
C LYS A 256 -24.47 -31.75 -14.53
N GLY A 257 -24.72 -32.36 -15.69
CA GLY A 257 -25.55 -33.54 -15.77
C GLY A 257 -24.95 -34.60 -16.67
N ASP A 258 -25.32 -35.84 -16.40
CA ASP A 258 -24.99 -36.93 -17.26
C ASP A 258 -25.96 -36.98 -18.45
N TYR A 259 -25.42 -37.08 -19.66
CA TYR A 259 -26.20 -37.24 -20.87
C TYR A 259 -26.59 -38.70 -21.04
N ASN A 260 -27.86 -38.96 -21.25
CA ASN A 260 -28.38 -40.27 -21.59
C ASN A 260 -28.68 -40.35 -23.09
N ALA A 261 -27.82 -41.03 -23.83
CA ALA A 261 -27.99 -41.19 -25.26
C ALA A 261 -29.24 -41.93 -25.66
N GLY A 262 -29.73 -42.88 -24.83
CA GLY A 262 -30.96 -43.63 -25.11
C GLY A 262 -32.22 -42.82 -25.07
N THR A 263 -32.27 -41.80 -24.22
CA THR A 263 -33.44 -40.89 -24.05
C THR A 263 -33.20 -39.51 -24.65
N LYS A 264 -31.98 -39.22 -25.13
CA LYS A 264 -31.50 -37.89 -25.59
C LYS A 264 -31.79 -36.80 -24.56
N SER A 265 -31.43 -37.05 -23.29
CA SER A 265 -31.75 -36.19 -22.20
C SER A 265 -30.58 -35.99 -21.21
N PHE A 266 -30.56 -34.82 -20.56
CA PHE A 266 -29.74 -34.56 -19.40
C PHE A 266 -30.59 -34.62 -18.10
N THR A 267 -29.98 -35.16 -17.05
CA THR A 267 -30.46 -34.94 -15.69
C THR A 267 -29.44 -34.11 -14.97
N LEU A 268 -29.74 -32.84 -14.72
CA LEU A 268 -28.85 -31.90 -14.06
C LEU A 268 -28.89 -32.15 -12.55
N ALA A 269 -27.93 -32.91 -12.03
CA ALA A 269 -27.91 -33.37 -10.65
C ALA A 269 -26.76 -32.78 -9.79
N ASN A 270 -25.72 -32.25 -10.42
CA ASN A 270 -24.55 -31.69 -9.75
C ASN A 270 -24.47 -30.18 -9.95
N TYR A 271 -24.55 -29.44 -8.86
CA TYR A 271 -24.48 -28.00 -8.88
C TYR A 271 -23.11 -27.54 -8.39
N SER A 272 -22.32 -26.88 -9.21
CA SER A 272 -21.11 -26.17 -8.77
C SER A 272 -21.31 -24.66 -8.94
N VAL A 273 -20.86 -23.90 -7.95
CA VAL A 273 -20.85 -22.45 -8.06
C VAL A 273 -19.70 -22.04 -8.95
N GLN A 274 -19.97 -21.26 -9.99
CA GLN A 274 -18.92 -20.68 -10.83
C GLN A 274 -18.10 -19.68 -10.01
N PRO A 275 -16.82 -19.42 -10.39
CA PRO A 275 -16.04 -18.38 -9.75
C PRO A 275 -16.71 -17.03 -9.94
N ILE A 276 -16.81 -16.27 -8.85
CA ILE A 276 -17.35 -14.90 -8.87
C ILE A 276 -16.24 -13.95 -8.48
N LEU A 277 -16.00 -12.93 -9.29
CA LEU A 277 -15.17 -11.79 -8.93
C LEU A 277 -16.06 -10.68 -8.37
N ASN A 278 -15.90 -10.38 -7.11
CA ASN A 278 -16.53 -9.26 -6.42
C ASN A 278 -15.56 -8.09 -6.40
N CYS A 279 -15.86 -7.06 -7.19
CA CYS A 279 -14.97 -5.92 -7.43
C CYS A 279 -15.41 -4.71 -6.64
N SER A 280 -14.49 -4.07 -5.95
CA SER A 280 -14.66 -2.77 -5.30
C SER A 280 -13.44 -1.91 -5.59
N ILE A 281 -13.59 -0.95 -6.49
CA ILE A 281 -12.51 -0.08 -6.96
C ILE A 281 -12.80 1.33 -6.49
N SER A 282 -11.97 1.89 -5.63
CA SER A 282 -12.14 3.22 -5.04
C SER A 282 -11.01 4.18 -5.40
N GLY A 283 -11.17 5.47 -5.12
CA GLY A 283 -10.24 6.52 -5.51
C GLY A 283 -10.45 7.02 -6.94
N LEU A 284 -11.57 6.64 -7.57
CA LEU A 284 -11.99 7.12 -8.88
C LEU A 284 -12.61 8.52 -8.77
N THR A 285 -12.83 9.18 -9.90
CA THR A 285 -13.56 10.45 -9.94
C THR A 285 -14.97 10.26 -9.39
N THR A 286 -15.33 11.05 -8.37
CA THR A 286 -16.60 10.91 -7.64
C THR A 286 -17.78 11.11 -8.60
N ASP A 287 -18.72 10.17 -8.54
CA ASP A 287 -19.96 10.12 -9.33
C ASP A 287 -19.75 10.15 -10.85
N ALA A 288 -18.53 9.94 -11.32
CA ALA A 288 -18.24 9.73 -12.73
C ALA A 288 -18.76 8.37 -13.22
N THR A 289 -19.01 8.30 -14.52
CA THR A 289 -19.50 7.09 -15.18
C THR A 289 -18.40 6.46 -16.01
N TYR A 290 -18.29 5.12 -15.95
CA TYR A 290 -17.21 4.37 -16.57
C TYR A 290 -17.72 3.29 -17.52
N LYS A 291 -17.11 3.24 -18.72
CA LYS A 291 -17.04 1.99 -19.50
C LYS A 291 -16.15 1.03 -18.75
N VAL A 292 -16.59 -0.20 -18.55
CA VAL A 292 -15.82 -1.23 -17.82
C VAL A 292 -15.59 -2.42 -18.74
N GLU A 293 -14.33 -2.83 -18.87
CA GLU A 293 -13.90 -3.93 -19.70
C GLU A 293 -13.19 -5.00 -18.86
N TYR A 294 -13.55 -6.25 -19.10
CA TYR A 294 -12.85 -7.41 -18.59
C TYR A 294 -11.75 -7.81 -19.56
N LEU A 295 -10.51 -7.90 -19.09
CA LEU A 295 -9.33 -8.20 -19.87
C LEU A 295 -8.91 -9.65 -19.60
N PHE A 296 -8.78 -10.45 -20.65
CA PHE A 296 -8.50 -11.89 -20.56
C PHE A 296 -7.69 -12.36 -21.75
N GLY A 297 -7.19 -13.60 -21.71
CA GLY A 297 -6.48 -14.20 -22.85
C GLY A 297 -6.13 -15.66 -22.64
N PRO A 298 -5.68 -16.34 -23.68
CA PRO A 298 -5.19 -17.70 -23.58
C PRO A 298 -3.82 -17.81 -22.91
N THR A 299 -3.01 -16.76 -23.01
CA THR A 299 -1.66 -16.67 -22.47
C THR A 299 -1.43 -15.34 -21.74
N GLU A 300 -0.30 -15.20 -21.08
CA GLU A 300 0.13 -13.98 -20.38
C GLU A 300 0.37 -12.79 -21.32
N THR A 301 0.66 -13.05 -22.58
CA THR A 301 1.00 -12.02 -23.57
C THR A 301 -0.15 -11.66 -24.52
N MET A 302 -1.18 -12.50 -24.63
CA MET A 302 -2.32 -12.27 -25.50
C MET A 302 -3.50 -11.73 -24.68
N GLU A 303 -3.87 -10.46 -24.90
CA GLU A 303 -4.96 -9.79 -24.23
C GLU A 303 -6.15 -9.57 -25.17
N TYR A 304 -7.32 -10.03 -24.74
CA TYR A 304 -8.63 -9.73 -25.31
C TYR A 304 -9.42 -8.89 -24.32
N SER A 305 -10.40 -8.16 -24.79
CA SER A 305 -11.31 -7.43 -23.88
C SER A 305 -12.77 -7.73 -24.23
N THR A 306 -13.59 -7.80 -23.18
CA THR A 306 -15.06 -7.82 -23.33
C THR A 306 -15.67 -6.76 -22.43
N THR A 307 -16.68 -6.04 -22.93
CA THR A 307 -17.31 -4.95 -22.22
C THR A 307 -18.26 -5.47 -21.16
N LEU A 308 -18.02 -5.15 -19.89
CA LEU A 308 -18.97 -5.35 -18.79
C LEU A 308 -20.00 -4.21 -18.73
N ALA A 309 -19.56 -2.97 -18.98
CA ALA A 309 -20.46 -1.81 -19.07
C ALA A 309 -19.99 -0.92 -20.22
N SER A 310 -20.89 -0.64 -21.18
CA SER A 310 -20.61 0.18 -22.36
C SER A 310 -20.70 1.69 -22.07
N ALA A 311 -20.22 2.51 -23.00
CA ALA A 311 -20.40 3.96 -22.91
C ALA A 311 -21.87 4.40 -22.94
N SER A 312 -22.77 3.60 -23.54
CA SER A 312 -24.22 3.85 -23.57
C SER A 312 -24.97 3.29 -22.33
N SER A 313 -24.34 2.39 -21.57
CA SER A 313 -24.86 1.84 -20.32
C SER A 313 -23.72 1.70 -19.32
N PRO A 314 -23.16 2.83 -18.84
CA PRO A 314 -21.97 2.81 -17.99
C PRO A 314 -22.30 2.45 -16.54
N MET A 315 -21.26 2.11 -15.78
CA MET A 315 -21.34 2.00 -14.32
C MET A 315 -20.94 3.32 -13.67
N THR A 316 -21.61 3.70 -12.59
CA THR A 316 -21.34 4.93 -11.84
C THR A 316 -20.44 4.66 -10.64
N ALA A 317 -19.37 5.42 -10.48
CA ALA A 317 -18.50 5.39 -9.30
C ALA A 317 -19.07 6.23 -8.16
N THR A 318 -20.06 5.68 -7.45
CA THR A 318 -20.74 6.36 -6.34
C THR A 318 -19.77 6.71 -5.22
N GLY A 319 -19.66 8.01 -4.90
CA GLY A 319 -18.68 8.49 -3.91
C GLY A 319 -17.24 8.14 -4.27
N GLY A 320 -16.91 8.01 -5.57
CA GLY A 320 -15.59 7.64 -6.05
C GLY A 320 -15.27 6.13 -5.94
N THR A 321 -16.30 5.30 -5.73
CA THR A 321 -16.14 3.84 -5.66
C THR A 321 -17.05 3.15 -6.67
N LEU A 322 -16.47 2.28 -7.49
CA LEU A 322 -17.15 1.43 -8.44
C LEU A 322 -17.26 0.02 -7.84
N SER A 323 -18.50 -0.45 -7.63
CA SER A 323 -18.78 -1.78 -7.08
C SER A 323 -19.60 -2.60 -8.05
N PHE A 324 -19.13 -3.80 -8.39
CA PHE A 324 -19.81 -4.74 -9.26
C PHE A 324 -19.27 -6.14 -9.04
N ALA A 325 -20.01 -7.12 -9.49
CA ALA A 325 -19.55 -8.51 -9.49
C ALA A 325 -19.77 -9.13 -10.87
N PHE A 326 -18.91 -10.07 -11.26
CA PHE A 326 -19.06 -10.79 -12.52
C PHE A 326 -18.52 -12.21 -12.43
N ILE A 327 -18.97 -13.05 -13.36
CA ILE A 327 -18.50 -14.42 -13.52
C ILE A 327 -17.56 -14.43 -14.72
N PRO A 328 -16.26 -14.72 -14.53
CA PRO A 328 -15.34 -14.87 -15.63
C PRO A 328 -15.61 -16.21 -16.32
N THR A 329 -16.36 -16.20 -17.42
CA THR A 329 -16.76 -17.41 -18.13
C THR A 329 -15.69 -17.98 -19.03
N ILE A 330 -14.62 -17.22 -19.29
CA ILE A 330 -13.56 -17.61 -20.23
C ILE A 330 -12.24 -17.08 -19.68
N ALA A 331 -11.25 -17.88 -19.70
CA ALA A 331 -9.86 -17.59 -19.93
C ALA A 331 -8.94 -18.46 -19.10
N ASN A 332 -7.90 -18.90 -19.74
CA ASN A 332 -6.75 -19.48 -19.09
C ASN A 332 -5.99 -18.41 -18.30
N TYR A 333 -6.13 -17.13 -18.70
CA TYR A 333 -5.42 -16.04 -18.10
C TYR A 333 -6.32 -14.81 -17.91
N PHE A 334 -6.40 -14.31 -16.69
CA PHE A 334 -7.10 -13.08 -16.35
C PHE A 334 -6.09 -11.93 -16.29
N HIS A 335 -6.11 -11.03 -17.28
CA HIS A 335 -5.23 -9.85 -17.29
C HIS A 335 -5.67 -8.78 -16.32
N GLY A 336 -6.97 -8.53 -16.23
CA GLY A 336 -7.48 -7.52 -15.33
C GLY A 336 -8.81 -6.89 -15.74
N ILE A 337 -9.00 -5.67 -15.26
CA ILE A 337 -10.18 -4.85 -15.53
C ILE A 337 -9.71 -3.46 -15.94
N ARG A 338 -10.24 -2.94 -17.06
CA ARG A 338 -10.02 -1.57 -17.52
C ARG A 338 -11.30 -0.77 -17.33
N MET A 339 -11.17 0.41 -16.76
CA MET A 339 -12.27 1.36 -16.54
C MET A 339 -11.90 2.67 -17.21
N THR A 340 -12.73 3.12 -18.15
CA THR A 340 -12.53 4.38 -18.88
C THR A 340 -13.69 5.32 -18.58
N ASN A 341 -13.40 6.52 -18.08
CA ASN A 341 -14.41 7.54 -17.83
C ASN A 341 -15.10 7.92 -19.15
N THR A 342 -16.42 7.89 -19.16
CA THR A 342 -17.18 8.18 -20.39
C THR A 342 -17.13 9.65 -20.81
N ALA A 343 -16.78 10.56 -19.91
CA ALA A 343 -16.63 11.99 -20.18
C ALA A 343 -15.18 12.39 -20.56
N ASP A 344 -14.18 11.60 -20.15
CA ASP A 344 -12.76 11.84 -20.43
C ASP A 344 -12.02 10.54 -20.67
N ALA A 345 -11.71 10.23 -21.91
CA ALA A 345 -10.99 9.01 -22.27
C ALA A 345 -9.54 8.92 -21.70
N ASN A 346 -8.96 10.05 -21.26
CA ASN A 346 -7.65 10.05 -20.60
C ASN A 346 -7.76 9.61 -19.13
N ASP A 347 -8.95 9.69 -18.52
CA ASP A 347 -9.25 9.20 -17.19
C ASP A 347 -9.53 7.68 -17.27
N THR A 348 -8.47 6.90 -17.48
CA THR A 348 -8.53 5.45 -17.67
C THR A 348 -7.69 4.75 -16.61
N TYR A 349 -8.27 3.76 -15.97
CA TYR A 349 -7.66 2.95 -14.91
C TYR A 349 -7.61 1.49 -15.31
N THR A 350 -6.49 0.82 -15.03
CA THR A 350 -6.37 -0.63 -15.24
C THR A 350 -5.95 -1.32 -13.95
N VAL A 351 -6.72 -2.32 -13.58
CA VAL A 351 -6.38 -3.25 -12.49
C VAL A 351 -5.80 -4.50 -13.11
N SER A 352 -4.50 -4.68 -13.01
CA SER A 352 -3.80 -5.87 -13.50
C SER A 352 -3.72 -6.94 -12.42
N ILE A 353 -3.95 -8.20 -12.75
CA ILE A 353 -3.96 -9.32 -11.79
C ILE A 353 -3.13 -10.52 -12.25
N GLY A 354 -3.19 -10.92 -13.51
CA GLY A 354 -2.35 -11.98 -14.06
C GLY A 354 -2.61 -13.38 -13.47
N GLN A 355 -3.85 -13.76 -13.23
CA GLN A 355 -4.21 -15.09 -12.72
C GLN A 355 -4.60 -16.04 -13.87
N LYS A 356 -4.05 -17.26 -13.86
CA LYS A 356 -4.30 -18.25 -14.93
C LYS A 356 -5.70 -18.88 -14.89
N ALA A 357 -6.22 -19.18 -13.71
CA ALA A 357 -7.53 -19.81 -13.55
C ALA A 357 -8.16 -19.47 -12.20
N PHE A 358 -9.47 -19.57 -12.13
CA PHE A 358 -10.23 -19.39 -10.91
C PHE A 358 -10.89 -20.70 -10.47
N ASP A 359 -10.77 -21.05 -9.21
CA ASP A 359 -11.57 -22.10 -8.60
C ASP A 359 -13.03 -21.63 -8.39
N SER A 360 -13.94 -22.56 -8.15
CA SER A 360 -15.36 -22.27 -7.87
C SER A 360 -15.57 -21.64 -6.49
N LYS A 361 -15.15 -20.38 -6.35
CA LYS A 361 -15.33 -19.58 -5.11
C LYS A 361 -15.49 -18.10 -5.43
N VAL A 362 -15.88 -17.31 -4.45
CA VAL A 362 -15.92 -15.85 -4.54
C VAL A 362 -14.53 -15.28 -4.28
N TYR A 363 -14.05 -14.48 -5.21
CA TYR A 363 -12.80 -13.71 -5.10
C TYR A 363 -13.12 -12.25 -4.89
N ASN A 364 -12.62 -11.67 -3.81
CA ASN A 364 -12.75 -10.25 -3.55
C ASN A 364 -11.59 -9.49 -4.16
N LEU A 365 -11.90 -8.60 -5.10
CA LEU A 365 -10.98 -7.72 -5.78
C LEU A 365 -11.20 -6.29 -5.29
N SER A 366 -10.59 -5.94 -4.17
CA SER A 366 -10.64 -4.59 -3.61
C SER A 366 -9.38 -3.82 -3.99
N ARG A 367 -9.56 -2.64 -4.62
CA ARG A 367 -8.46 -1.79 -5.09
C ARG A 367 -8.72 -0.33 -4.76
N TYR A 368 -7.65 0.42 -4.64
CA TYR A 368 -7.66 1.85 -4.41
C TYR A 368 -6.67 2.55 -5.34
N TRP A 369 -7.16 3.52 -6.10
CA TRP A 369 -6.32 4.37 -6.94
C TRP A 369 -5.75 5.51 -6.11
N TYR A 370 -4.43 5.62 -6.08
CA TYR A 370 -3.73 6.69 -5.37
C TYR A 370 -2.34 6.90 -5.97
N GLY A 371 -1.88 8.17 -6.05
CA GLY A 371 -0.53 8.50 -6.50
C GLY A 371 -0.16 7.99 -7.90
N GLY A 372 -1.15 7.80 -8.79
CA GLY A 372 -0.92 7.31 -10.15
C GLY A 372 -0.87 5.77 -10.29
N ALA A 373 -1.23 5.02 -9.24
CA ALA A 373 -1.19 3.56 -9.24
C ALA A 373 -2.43 2.92 -8.58
N MET A 374 -2.70 1.66 -8.94
CA MET A 374 -3.72 0.83 -8.28
C MET A 374 -3.09 0.01 -7.17
N HIS A 375 -3.62 0.18 -5.97
CA HIS A 375 -3.18 -0.48 -4.76
C HIS A 375 -4.16 -1.56 -4.32
N ARG A 376 -3.67 -2.66 -3.75
CA ARG A 376 -4.55 -3.64 -3.07
C ARG A 376 -5.20 -2.95 -1.89
N LEU A 377 -6.54 -2.99 -1.80
CA LEU A 377 -7.26 -2.42 -0.68
C LEU A 377 -7.52 -3.49 0.38
N VAL A 378 -6.99 -3.27 1.56
CA VAL A 378 -7.15 -4.13 2.74
C VAL A 378 -8.15 -3.47 3.69
N ASP A 379 -9.34 -4.05 3.81
CA ASP A 379 -10.35 -3.60 4.77
C ASP A 379 -10.18 -4.36 6.10
N LEU A 380 -9.76 -3.64 7.13
CA LEU A 380 -9.55 -4.18 8.47
C LEU A 380 -10.84 -4.71 9.12
N GLY A 381 -12.01 -4.23 8.68
CA GLY A 381 -13.30 -4.76 9.14
C GLY A 381 -13.50 -6.24 8.81
N ASN A 382 -12.88 -6.71 7.74
CA ASN A 382 -12.94 -8.09 7.24
C ASN A 382 -11.77 -8.98 7.77
N VAL A 383 -10.81 -8.39 8.48
CA VAL A 383 -9.63 -9.11 9.02
C VAL A 383 -9.97 -9.70 10.38
N ASN A 384 -9.71 -10.98 10.56
CA ASN A 384 -9.94 -11.68 11.83
C ASN A 384 -9.03 -12.91 11.97
N LYS A 385 -9.02 -13.53 13.16
CA LYS A 385 -8.18 -14.70 13.47
C LYS A 385 -8.47 -15.93 12.61
N SER A 386 -9.67 -16.07 12.07
CA SER A 386 -10.00 -17.21 11.18
C SER A 386 -9.33 -17.03 9.82
N THR A 387 -9.28 -15.78 9.31
CA THR A 387 -8.64 -15.45 8.03
C THR A 387 -7.14 -15.23 8.18
N HIS A 388 -6.68 -14.75 9.36
CA HIS A 388 -5.28 -14.41 9.65
C HIS A 388 -4.87 -14.94 11.03
N PRO A 389 -4.70 -16.26 11.19
CA PRO A 389 -4.41 -16.87 12.51
C PRO A 389 -3.11 -16.39 13.14
N ASN A 390 -2.11 -16.00 12.35
CA ASN A 390 -0.81 -15.50 12.78
C ASN A 390 -0.67 -13.95 12.75
N GLY A 391 -1.78 -13.23 12.60
CA GLY A 391 -1.77 -11.79 12.36
C GLY A 391 -1.74 -11.43 10.87
N LEU A 392 -1.88 -10.14 10.57
CA LEU A 392 -1.84 -9.60 9.22
C LEU A 392 -0.51 -8.87 9.00
N THR A 393 0.20 -9.21 7.93
CA THR A 393 1.35 -8.44 7.46
C THR A 393 0.95 -7.68 6.17
N LEU A 394 0.96 -6.36 6.27
CA LEU A 394 0.75 -5.46 5.15
C LEU A 394 1.97 -5.47 4.24
N GLN A 395 1.74 -5.55 2.94
CA GLN A 395 2.79 -5.62 1.92
C GLN A 395 3.01 -4.25 1.28
N ASP A 396 4.10 -4.15 0.53
CA ASP A 396 4.38 -2.94 -0.24
C ASP A 396 3.24 -2.60 -1.20
N GLY A 397 2.84 -1.32 -1.20
CA GLY A 397 1.73 -0.83 -1.99
C GLY A 397 0.33 -1.12 -1.44
N ASP A 398 0.17 -1.74 -0.27
CA ASP A 398 -1.17 -1.94 0.30
C ASP A 398 -1.82 -0.62 0.71
N ALA A 399 -3.07 -0.42 0.32
CA ALA A 399 -3.94 0.60 0.87
C ALA A 399 -4.82 -0.03 1.96
N VAL A 400 -4.90 0.61 3.13
CA VAL A 400 -5.56 0.05 4.31
C VAL A 400 -6.71 0.96 4.74
N THR A 401 -7.85 0.38 5.03
CA THR A 401 -9.05 1.09 5.46
C THR A 401 -9.83 0.32 6.54
N GLY A 402 -10.83 0.96 7.11
CA GLY A 402 -11.83 0.30 7.95
C GLY A 402 -11.44 0.16 9.41
N LEU A 403 -12.36 -0.42 10.17
CA LEU A 403 -12.29 -0.57 11.63
C LEU A 403 -11.78 -1.96 12.02
N LEU A 404 -10.65 -2.03 12.71
CA LEU A 404 -10.24 -3.20 13.48
C LEU A 404 -10.75 -3.06 14.93
N ASP A 405 -11.90 -3.64 15.22
CA ASP A 405 -12.55 -3.56 16.53
C ASP A 405 -12.03 -4.65 17.49
N GLY A 406 -10.76 -4.57 17.85
CA GLY A 406 -10.17 -5.46 18.86
C GLY A 406 -10.75 -5.24 20.26
N LYS A 407 -11.34 -4.06 20.54
CA LYS A 407 -11.96 -3.73 21.80
C LYS A 407 -13.21 -4.56 22.05
N SER A 408 -14.14 -4.64 21.11
CA SER A 408 -15.41 -5.32 21.26
C SER A 408 -15.38 -6.75 20.69
N LYS A 409 -14.61 -6.99 19.61
CA LYS A 409 -14.58 -8.26 18.88
C LYS A 409 -13.33 -9.07 19.15
N SER A 410 -13.45 -10.17 19.89
CA SER A 410 -12.30 -11.05 20.20
C SER A 410 -11.63 -11.65 18.95
N ALA A 411 -12.38 -11.89 17.90
CA ALA A 411 -11.87 -12.36 16.62
C ALA A 411 -10.94 -11.35 15.93
N GLN A 412 -11.06 -10.06 16.22
CA GLN A 412 -10.25 -8.98 15.66
C GLN A 412 -9.07 -8.56 16.56
N ARG A 413 -8.75 -9.33 17.60
CA ARG A 413 -7.55 -9.12 18.46
C ARG A 413 -6.37 -9.83 17.85
N LEU A 414 -5.80 -9.27 16.80
CA LEU A 414 -4.64 -9.80 16.08
C LEU A 414 -3.61 -8.69 15.83
N GLN A 415 -2.37 -9.07 15.64
CA GLN A 415 -1.28 -8.17 15.34
C GLN A 415 -1.37 -7.72 13.87
N ILE A 416 -1.20 -6.41 13.63
CA ILE A 416 -1.02 -5.84 12.31
C ILE A 416 0.42 -5.38 12.18
N SER A 417 1.13 -5.90 11.20
CA SER A 417 2.53 -5.57 10.92
C SER A 417 2.67 -5.00 9.51
N ILE A 418 3.70 -4.19 9.29
CA ILE A 418 4.14 -3.73 7.98
C ILE A 418 5.40 -4.50 7.62
N ALA A 419 5.47 -5.05 6.41
CA ALA A 419 6.63 -5.78 5.91
C ALA A 419 7.86 -4.88 5.82
N ASP A 420 9.07 -5.46 5.90
CA ASP A 420 10.33 -4.71 5.78
C ASP A 420 10.45 -4.07 4.40
N GLY A 421 10.75 -2.77 4.35
CA GLY A 421 10.84 -1.95 3.16
C GLY A 421 9.49 -1.54 2.54
N ALA A 422 8.37 -1.95 3.11
CA ALA A 422 7.07 -1.69 2.52
C ALA A 422 6.56 -0.27 2.76
N SER A 423 5.91 0.28 1.73
CA SER A 423 5.13 1.52 1.77
C SER A 423 3.64 1.17 1.81
N VAL A 424 2.92 1.63 2.82
CA VAL A 424 1.48 1.37 2.98
C VAL A 424 0.69 2.67 3.03
N ILE A 425 -0.49 2.69 2.43
CA ILE A 425 -1.37 3.85 2.35
C ILE A 425 -2.48 3.69 3.39
N LEU A 426 -2.60 4.61 4.33
CA LEU A 426 -3.71 4.63 5.28
C LEU A 426 -4.85 5.52 4.77
N LYS A 427 -6.03 4.92 4.60
CA LYS A 427 -7.24 5.55 4.08
C LYS A 427 -8.44 5.31 5.00
N GLY A 428 -8.53 6.06 6.08
CA GLY A 428 -9.64 5.91 7.04
C GLY A 428 -9.50 4.66 7.91
N VAL A 429 -8.31 4.42 8.42
CA VAL A 429 -8.02 3.32 9.34
C VAL A 429 -8.43 3.70 10.77
N ASP A 430 -9.15 2.80 11.44
CA ASP A 430 -9.43 2.88 12.88
C ASP A 430 -9.03 1.57 13.56
N ILE A 431 -7.91 1.57 14.26
CA ILE A 431 -7.45 0.41 15.05
C ILE A 431 -7.75 0.66 16.51
N GLN A 432 -8.69 -0.12 17.05
CA GLN A 432 -9.09 -0.08 18.45
C GLN A 432 -8.54 -1.28 19.21
N GLY A 433 -7.47 -1.07 19.95
CA GLY A 433 -6.84 -2.10 20.74
C GLY A 433 -7.66 -2.53 21.95
N TYR A 434 -7.42 -3.74 22.43
CA TYR A 434 -7.98 -4.31 23.63
C TYR A 434 -6.90 -4.44 24.71
N ASN A 435 -7.07 -3.82 25.85
CA ASN A 435 -6.10 -3.87 26.95
C ASN A 435 -6.09 -5.23 27.66
N GLY A 436 -5.43 -6.21 27.06
CA GLY A 436 -5.32 -7.57 27.60
C GLY A 436 -3.90 -8.10 27.58
N GLN A 437 -3.46 -8.73 28.68
CA GLN A 437 -2.08 -9.23 28.86
C GLN A 437 -1.60 -10.23 27.80
N ASN A 438 -2.54 -10.84 27.09
CA ASN A 438 -2.25 -11.81 26.02
C ASN A 438 -2.04 -11.13 24.65
N TYR A 439 -2.22 -9.81 24.54
CA TYR A 439 -2.18 -9.07 23.28
C TYR A 439 -1.10 -7.99 23.30
N LYS A 440 0.14 -8.43 23.58
CA LYS A 440 1.31 -7.57 23.76
C LYS A 440 1.87 -7.07 22.44
N TRP A 441 1.12 -6.20 21.76
CA TRP A 441 1.55 -5.54 20.50
C TRP A 441 0.97 -4.14 20.34
N ALA A 442 1.59 -3.40 19.45
CA ALA A 442 1.16 -2.07 19.04
C ALA A 442 -0.10 -2.12 18.16
N GLY A 443 -0.69 -0.98 17.90
CA GLY A 443 -1.74 -0.87 16.90
C GLY A 443 -1.23 -1.25 15.51
N LEU A 444 -0.09 -0.64 15.10
CA LEU A 444 0.71 -1.03 13.95
C LEU A 444 2.14 -1.36 14.39
N THR A 445 2.73 -2.40 13.83
CA THR A 445 4.10 -2.82 14.11
C THR A 445 4.96 -2.74 12.86
N CYS A 446 5.98 -1.90 12.84
CA CYS A 446 7.02 -1.86 11.82
C CYS A 446 8.20 -2.70 12.31
N ALA A 447 8.26 -3.96 11.89
CA ALA A 447 9.35 -4.88 12.24
C ALA A 447 10.59 -4.65 11.38
N GLY A 448 10.46 -3.95 10.27
CA GLY A 448 11.49 -3.50 9.35
C GLY A 448 11.39 -2.01 9.07
N ASP A 449 12.13 -1.54 8.09
CA ASP A 449 11.94 -0.20 7.55
C ASP A 449 10.55 -0.10 6.92
N ALA A 450 9.84 1.02 7.12
CA ALA A 450 8.47 1.14 6.64
C ALA A 450 8.13 2.59 6.30
N THR A 451 7.27 2.76 5.29
CA THR A 451 6.68 4.05 4.96
C THR A 451 5.16 4.00 5.14
N ILE A 452 4.62 4.95 5.87
CA ILE A 452 3.17 5.17 6.00
C ILE A 452 2.81 6.42 5.20
N ILE A 453 1.95 6.25 4.20
CA ILE A 453 1.41 7.34 3.38
C ILE A 453 -0.01 7.62 3.87
N LEU A 454 -0.26 8.82 4.35
CA LEU A 454 -1.58 9.28 4.78
C LEU A 454 -2.34 9.77 3.55
N ALA A 455 -3.33 9.02 3.09
CA ALA A 455 -4.09 9.37 1.90
C ALA A 455 -4.79 10.72 2.08
N ASP A 456 -4.92 11.47 0.99
CA ASP A 456 -5.49 12.82 1.00
C ASP A 456 -6.89 12.85 1.62
N GLY A 457 -7.08 13.79 2.56
CA GLY A 457 -8.35 13.96 3.28
C GLY A 457 -8.73 12.81 4.21
N SER A 458 -7.88 11.79 4.37
CA SER A 458 -8.17 10.67 5.26
C SER A 458 -7.96 11.03 6.73
N THR A 459 -8.72 10.38 7.60
CA THR A 459 -8.54 10.44 9.05
C THR A 459 -8.27 9.03 9.56
N ASN A 460 -7.11 8.85 10.20
CA ASN A 460 -6.62 7.55 10.65
C ASN A 460 -6.39 7.57 12.15
N THR A 461 -6.81 6.52 12.84
CA THR A 461 -6.63 6.35 14.29
C THR A 461 -5.97 5.00 14.56
N VAL A 462 -4.90 5.01 15.36
CA VAL A 462 -4.14 3.80 15.68
C VAL A 462 -3.88 3.75 17.19
N ASN A 463 -4.56 2.84 17.87
CA ASN A 463 -4.40 2.62 19.30
C ASN A 463 -3.70 1.28 19.59
N GLY A 464 -2.74 1.26 20.50
CA GLY A 464 -2.08 0.02 20.92
C GLY A 464 -3.03 -0.99 21.55
N PHE A 465 -2.68 -2.28 21.47
CA PHE A 465 -3.49 -3.37 22.01
C PHE A 465 -3.23 -3.68 23.50
N TYR A 466 -2.10 -3.25 24.03
CA TYR A 466 -1.75 -3.47 25.43
C TYR A 466 -1.14 -2.20 26.03
N CYS A 467 -1.35 -1.98 27.32
CA CYS A 467 -0.94 -0.74 28.00
C CYS A 467 0.56 -0.40 27.88
N ASP A 468 1.43 -1.41 27.72
CA ASP A 468 2.87 -1.19 27.58
C ASP A 468 3.32 -0.93 26.12
N TYR A 469 2.39 -0.92 25.15
CA TYR A 469 2.71 -0.80 23.72
C TYR A 469 2.20 0.50 23.12
N PRO A 470 2.94 1.04 22.13
CA PRO A 470 2.57 2.28 21.45
C PRO A 470 1.40 2.10 20.49
N GLY A 471 0.88 3.21 19.97
CA GLY A 471 0.01 3.19 18.81
C GLY A 471 0.75 2.59 17.60
N ILE A 472 1.93 3.14 17.29
CA ILE A 472 2.80 2.63 16.21
C ILE A 472 4.17 2.31 16.81
N PHE A 473 4.61 1.06 16.65
CA PHE A 473 5.91 0.56 17.08
C PHE A 473 6.88 0.43 15.91
N ILE A 474 8.11 0.83 16.11
CA ILE A 474 9.22 0.69 15.17
C ILE A 474 10.30 -0.16 15.84
N ALA A 475 10.76 -1.24 15.18
CA ALA A 475 11.84 -2.04 15.72
C ALA A 475 13.18 -1.27 15.79
N GLU A 476 13.98 -1.61 16.79
CA GLU A 476 15.31 -1.00 16.98
C GLU A 476 16.19 -1.12 15.71
N GLY A 477 16.86 -0.06 15.34
CA GLY A 477 17.72 0.01 14.14
C GLY A 477 16.96 0.12 12.81
N LYS A 478 15.62 0.25 12.85
CA LYS A 478 14.75 0.42 11.69
C LYS A 478 14.20 1.85 11.62
N THR A 479 13.65 2.22 10.47
CA THR A 479 13.13 3.57 10.22
C THR A 479 11.67 3.51 9.80
N LEU A 480 10.84 4.31 10.47
CA LEU A 480 9.50 4.63 10.01
C LEU A 480 9.48 6.02 9.37
N THR A 481 9.01 6.09 8.13
CA THR A 481 8.70 7.37 7.45
C THR A 481 7.20 7.58 7.37
N ILE A 482 6.72 8.77 7.74
CA ILE A 482 5.31 9.19 7.62
C ILE A 482 5.22 10.35 6.65
N GLN A 483 4.39 10.23 5.62
CA GLN A 483 4.21 11.23 4.57
C GLN A 483 2.75 11.27 4.07
N GLY A 484 2.46 12.16 3.12
CA GLY A 484 1.11 12.37 2.58
C GLY A 484 0.45 13.61 3.19
N SER A 485 -0.86 13.82 2.94
CA SER A 485 -1.60 15.00 3.38
C SER A 485 -2.76 14.69 4.36
N GLY A 486 -3.07 13.42 4.58
CA GLY A 486 -4.10 12.99 5.52
C GLY A 486 -3.73 13.20 6.98
N SER A 487 -4.59 12.76 7.90
CA SER A 487 -4.37 12.86 9.33
C SER A 487 -4.18 11.50 10.00
N LEU A 488 -3.35 11.47 11.05
CA LEU A 488 -3.05 10.30 11.88
C LEU A 488 -3.11 10.67 13.35
N THR A 489 -3.90 9.93 14.12
CA THR A 489 -3.87 9.98 15.58
C THR A 489 -3.33 8.66 16.11
N ALA A 490 -2.19 8.69 16.78
CA ALA A 490 -1.55 7.52 17.37
C ALA A 490 -1.47 7.64 18.91
N THR A 491 -2.01 6.62 19.60
CA THR A 491 -2.02 6.61 21.07
C THR A 491 -1.55 5.25 21.60
N SER A 492 -0.89 5.29 22.77
CA SER A 492 -0.54 4.05 23.46
C SER A 492 -1.78 3.26 23.87
N GLY A 493 -1.62 1.95 24.03
CA GLY A 493 -2.71 1.04 24.37
C GLY A 493 -3.23 1.18 25.79
N GLY A 494 -4.46 0.72 25.99
CA GLY A 494 -5.06 0.61 27.33
C GLY A 494 -5.84 1.82 27.82
N SER A 495 -6.72 1.59 28.80
CA SER A 495 -7.64 2.61 29.33
C SER A 495 -7.20 3.25 30.66
N ALA A 496 -6.31 2.61 31.42
CA ALA A 496 -5.84 3.10 32.73
C ALA A 496 -4.32 2.95 32.83
N ASN A 497 -3.59 4.04 32.82
CA ASN A 497 -2.13 4.09 32.92
C ASN A 497 -1.38 3.34 31.78
N PRO A 498 -1.51 3.76 30.53
CA PRO A 498 -0.68 3.22 29.45
C PRO A 498 0.78 3.64 29.63
N PHE A 499 1.73 2.82 29.13
CA PHE A 499 3.18 3.03 29.23
C PHE A 499 3.93 2.92 27.90
N GLY A 500 3.26 2.94 26.76
CA GLY A 500 3.88 3.04 25.44
C GLY A 500 3.96 4.48 24.95
N ALA A 501 4.82 4.78 24.00
CA ALA A 501 4.78 6.03 23.25
C ALA A 501 3.50 6.14 22.41
N GLY A 502 3.19 7.32 21.89
CA GLY A 502 2.18 7.43 20.83
C GLY A 502 2.70 6.78 19.55
N ILE A 503 3.88 7.24 19.10
CA ILE A 503 4.65 6.66 17.99
C ILE A 503 6.06 6.41 18.52
N GLY A 504 6.55 5.17 18.46
CA GLY A 504 7.90 4.82 18.87
C GLY A 504 7.98 3.61 19.78
N GLY A 505 8.60 3.76 20.97
CA GLY A 505 8.95 2.67 21.88
C GLY A 505 7.79 2.12 22.71
N ALA A 506 7.85 0.84 23.00
CA ALA A 506 7.06 0.24 24.05
C ALA A 506 7.74 0.47 25.42
N ARG A 507 7.05 0.15 26.52
CA ARG A 507 7.57 0.42 27.87
C ARG A 507 9.02 0.00 28.09
N ASN A 508 9.37 -1.23 27.73
CA ASN A 508 10.70 -1.81 27.97
C ASN A 508 11.38 -2.30 26.69
N ILE A 509 10.97 -1.80 25.55
CA ILE A 509 11.50 -2.19 24.24
C ILE A 509 11.99 -0.94 23.52
N ALA A 510 13.24 -0.97 23.08
CA ALA A 510 13.83 0.09 22.28
C ALA A 510 13.12 0.26 20.93
N CYS A 511 13.22 1.44 20.36
CA CYS A 511 12.66 1.72 19.04
C CYS A 511 13.70 2.29 18.08
N GLY A 512 13.37 2.23 16.79
CA GLY A 512 14.18 2.75 15.69
C GLY A 512 13.94 4.25 15.43
N ASN A 513 14.31 4.69 14.23
CA ASN A 513 14.20 6.07 13.81
C ASN A 513 12.77 6.44 13.36
N ILE A 514 12.41 7.70 13.55
CA ILE A 514 11.10 8.23 13.18
C ILE A 514 11.31 9.45 12.28
N VAL A 515 10.75 9.40 11.06
CA VAL A 515 10.81 10.47 10.08
C VAL A 515 9.39 10.89 9.73
N ILE A 516 9.07 12.19 9.85
CA ILE A 516 7.75 12.74 9.52
C ILE A 516 7.95 13.87 8.52
N GLU A 517 7.53 13.63 7.27
CA GLU A 517 7.71 14.57 6.15
C GLU A 517 6.42 15.26 5.74
N GLY A 518 5.26 14.74 6.17
CA GLY A 518 3.96 15.29 5.80
C GLY A 518 2.83 14.78 6.70
N GLY A 519 1.62 15.23 6.37
CA GLY A 519 0.39 14.90 7.08
C GLY A 519 0.19 15.67 8.38
N THR A 520 -1.01 15.49 8.96
CA THR A 520 -1.33 15.98 10.29
C THR A 520 -1.23 14.85 11.29
N VAL A 521 -0.16 14.84 12.08
CA VAL A 521 0.16 13.75 13.01
C VAL A 521 -0.09 14.19 14.45
N THR A 522 -0.99 13.50 15.15
CA THR A 522 -1.23 13.66 16.57
C THR A 522 -0.75 12.43 17.32
N ALA A 523 0.23 12.58 18.20
CA ALA A 523 0.78 11.48 18.97
C ALA A 523 0.68 11.72 20.46
N LYS A 524 0.13 10.75 21.21
CA LYS A 524 -0.02 10.84 22.64
C LYS A 524 0.62 9.65 23.35
N GLY A 525 1.62 9.93 24.14
CA GLY A 525 2.30 8.94 24.99
C GLY A 525 1.49 8.54 26.22
N GLY A 526 1.77 7.35 26.71
CA GLY A 526 1.29 6.87 28.00
C GLY A 526 2.05 7.51 29.17
N LYS A 527 1.70 7.14 30.38
CA LYS A 527 2.04 7.78 31.65
C LYS A 527 3.48 8.31 31.77
N ASP A 528 4.46 7.55 31.35
CA ASP A 528 5.87 7.89 31.52
C ASP A 528 6.65 7.90 30.19
N CYS A 529 5.94 7.94 29.07
CA CYS A 529 6.50 7.78 27.74
C CYS A 529 6.33 9.04 26.90
N ALA A 530 7.16 9.18 25.87
CA ALA A 530 7.08 10.29 24.93
C ALA A 530 5.80 10.24 24.07
N GLY A 531 5.37 11.38 23.57
CA GLY A 531 4.36 11.43 22.52
C GLY A 531 4.90 10.78 21.24
N ILE A 532 6.06 11.26 20.78
CA ILE A 532 6.86 10.68 19.69
C ILE A 532 8.25 10.39 20.24
N GLY A 533 8.69 9.13 20.18
CA GLY A 533 10.01 8.70 20.63
C GLY A 533 10.00 7.51 21.57
N SER A 534 10.74 7.57 22.68
CA SER A 534 10.96 6.39 23.51
C SER A 534 9.91 6.16 24.61
N GLY A 535 9.84 4.88 25.01
CA GLY A 535 9.32 4.49 26.31
C GLY A 535 10.42 4.58 27.39
N TYR A 536 10.69 3.47 28.11
CA TYR A 536 11.76 3.38 29.13
C TYR A 536 13.12 2.93 28.54
N LYS A 537 13.23 2.74 27.26
CA LYS A 537 14.45 2.30 26.58
C LYS A 537 14.84 3.32 25.50
N ALA A 538 15.87 2.98 24.74
CA ALA A 538 16.37 3.84 23.68
C ALA A 538 15.37 3.96 22.51
N CYS A 539 15.37 5.10 21.87
CA CYS A 539 14.82 5.35 20.54
C CYS A 539 15.94 5.86 19.63
N GLY A 540 15.82 5.64 18.33
CA GLY A 540 16.71 6.22 17.35
C GLY A 540 16.49 7.73 17.16
N ASP A 541 16.91 8.23 16.01
CA ASP A 541 16.76 9.64 15.65
C ASP A 541 15.30 9.98 15.30
N ILE A 542 14.93 11.25 15.53
CA ILE A 542 13.62 11.79 15.19
C ILE A 542 13.81 12.96 14.24
N SER A 543 13.25 12.87 13.04
CA SER A 543 13.31 13.92 12.02
C SER A 543 11.91 14.38 11.61
N ILE A 544 11.70 15.69 11.58
CA ILE A 544 10.45 16.33 11.13
C ILE A 544 10.79 17.36 10.06
N SER A 545 10.15 17.27 8.90
CA SER A 545 10.47 18.13 7.77
C SER A 545 9.25 18.35 6.85
N GLY A 546 9.45 19.00 5.74
CA GLY A 546 8.44 19.17 4.69
C GLY A 546 7.23 19.96 5.16
N THR A 547 6.05 19.41 4.90
CA THR A 547 4.74 20.03 5.24
C THR A 547 4.08 19.42 6.48
N ALA A 548 4.84 18.66 7.27
CA ALA A 548 4.32 17.98 8.45
C ALA A 548 3.66 18.95 9.45
N ASN A 549 2.48 18.58 9.96
CA ASN A 549 1.81 19.26 11.05
C ASN A 549 1.71 18.31 12.26
N VAL A 550 2.57 18.48 13.22
CA VAL A 550 2.77 17.52 14.32
C VAL A 550 2.31 18.08 15.65
N THR A 551 1.44 17.36 16.34
CA THR A 551 1.06 17.60 17.73
C THR A 551 1.49 16.41 18.58
N ALA A 552 2.46 16.58 19.43
CA ALA A 552 3.00 15.54 20.29
C ALA A 552 2.82 15.86 21.77
N THR A 553 2.21 14.93 22.52
CA THR A 553 2.00 15.09 23.95
C THR A 553 2.61 13.92 24.71
N GLY A 554 3.57 14.21 25.57
CA GLY A 554 4.16 13.24 26.50
C GLY A 554 3.21 12.85 27.62
N GLY A 555 3.38 11.66 28.16
CA GLY A 555 2.76 11.27 29.43
C GLY A 555 3.45 11.91 30.63
N GLY A 556 3.04 11.57 31.85
CA GLY A 556 3.46 12.27 33.08
C GLY A 556 4.96 12.57 33.22
N SER A 557 5.81 11.65 32.80
CA SER A 557 7.27 11.81 32.88
C SER A 557 7.97 11.83 31.50
N GLY A 558 7.23 11.74 30.40
CA GLY A 558 7.79 11.71 29.05
C GLY A 558 7.84 13.08 28.38
N ALA A 559 8.76 13.26 27.45
CA ALA A 559 8.80 14.41 26.57
C ALA A 559 7.62 14.41 25.58
N GLY A 560 7.27 15.58 25.03
CA GLY A 560 6.36 15.64 23.89
C GLY A 560 6.98 14.90 22.70
N ILE A 561 8.18 15.33 22.29
CA ILE A 561 9.03 14.69 21.30
C ILE A 561 10.37 14.38 21.94
N GLY A 562 10.82 13.10 21.92
CA GLY A 562 12.10 12.68 22.45
C GLY A 562 12.03 11.45 23.34
N SER A 563 12.54 11.52 24.58
CA SER A 563 12.59 10.34 25.44
C SER A 563 11.48 10.31 26.50
N GLY A 564 11.10 9.08 26.85
CA GLY A 564 10.28 8.78 28.04
C GLY A 564 11.15 8.71 29.32
N LYS A 565 10.54 8.38 30.45
CA LYS A 565 11.21 8.22 31.73
C LYS A 565 12.32 7.16 31.65
N ASN A 566 13.50 7.47 32.18
CA ASN A 566 14.68 6.59 32.18
C ASN A 566 15.10 6.10 30.76
N GLY A 567 14.52 6.66 29.73
CA GLY A 567 14.80 6.33 28.34
C GLY A 567 15.88 7.21 27.71
N SER A 568 16.17 6.95 26.46
CA SER A 568 17.01 7.84 25.66
C SER A 568 16.42 8.00 24.25
N CYS A 569 16.79 9.06 23.56
CA CYS A 569 16.59 9.18 22.13
C CYS A 569 17.86 9.69 21.45
N GLY A 570 17.99 9.41 20.16
CA GLY A 570 19.04 9.94 19.33
C GLY A 570 18.89 11.45 19.08
N THR A 571 19.33 11.91 17.95
CA THR A 571 19.20 13.29 17.50
C THR A 571 17.74 13.64 17.18
N ILE A 572 17.32 14.85 17.53
CA ILE A 572 16.04 15.42 17.14
C ILE A 572 16.32 16.53 16.12
N SER A 573 15.88 16.37 14.86
CA SER A 573 16.01 17.39 13.81
C SER A 573 14.63 17.84 13.34
N ILE A 574 14.39 19.16 13.34
CA ILE A 574 13.16 19.78 12.84
C ILE A 574 13.55 20.83 11.81
N GLU A 575 13.36 20.53 10.53
CA GLU A 575 13.83 21.39 9.43
C GLU A 575 12.69 22.12 8.70
N GLY A 576 11.44 21.74 8.98
CA GLY A 576 10.25 22.33 8.38
C GLY A 576 8.98 21.89 9.08
N GLY A 577 7.84 22.29 8.54
CA GLY A 577 6.53 21.97 9.06
C GLY A 577 6.14 22.81 10.30
N THR A 578 5.01 22.43 10.91
CA THR A 578 4.49 23.04 12.14
C THR A 578 4.48 21.99 13.26
N VAL A 579 5.13 22.28 14.37
CA VAL A 579 5.28 21.35 15.49
C VAL A 579 4.76 21.97 16.78
N GLU A 580 3.79 21.32 17.41
CA GLU A 580 3.36 21.60 18.77
C GLU A 580 3.76 20.42 19.67
N ALA A 581 4.69 20.64 20.59
CA ALA A 581 5.20 19.61 21.48
C ALA A 581 4.97 20.01 22.95
N LYS A 582 4.29 19.13 23.71
CA LYS A 582 3.99 19.31 25.10
C LYS A 582 4.56 18.16 25.94
N GLY A 583 5.44 18.47 26.87
CA GLY A 583 5.93 17.51 27.86
C GLY A 583 4.87 17.10 28.86
N GLY A 584 5.02 15.91 29.43
CA GLY A 584 4.35 15.51 30.65
C GLY A 584 4.90 16.28 31.86
N ALA A 585 4.37 16.07 33.04
CA ALA A 585 4.71 16.90 34.24
C ALA A 585 6.23 17.06 34.49
N TYR A 586 7.00 16.04 34.21
CA TYR A 586 8.46 16.01 34.41
C TYR A 586 9.28 15.95 33.10
N GLY A 587 8.63 16.01 31.95
CA GLY A 587 9.27 15.95 30.64
C GLY A 587 9.42 17.32 29.98
N ALA A 588 10.39 17.45 29.08
CA ALA A 588 10.53 18.56 28.18
C ALA A 588 9.43 18.57 27.10
N GLY A 589 9.15 19.74 26.50
CA GLY A 589 8.33 19.80 25.31
C GLY A 589 9.01 19.01 24.16
N ILE A 590 10.25 19.39 23.85
CA ILE A 590 11.14 18.67 22.92
C ILE A 590 12.44 18.36 23.67
N GLY A 591 12.84 17.08 23.73
CA GLY A 591 14.08 16.65 24.36
C GLY A 591 13.94 15.45 25.27
N SER A 592 14.40 15.55 26.55
CA SER A 592 14.37 14.38 27.42
C SER A 592 13.15 14.38 28.40
N GLY A 593 12.79 13.16 28.81
CA GLY A 593 11.87 12.92 29.92
C GLY A 593 12.53 13.02 31.29
N GLU A 594 11.86 12.53 32.34
CA GLU A 594 12.38 12.44 33.71
C GLU A 594 13.52 11.44 33.79
N ILE A 595 14.69 11.83 34.32
CA ILE A 595 15.88 10.98 34.48
C ILE A 595 16.27 10.29 33.15
N ALA A 596 16.17 11.03 32.07
CA ALA A 596 16.29 10.49 30.72
C ALA A 596 17.29 11.31 29.90
N SER A 597 17.70 10.83 28.76
CA SER A 597 18.63 11.53 27.89
C SER A 597 18.08 11.73 26.48
N CYS A 598 18.56 12.77 25.80
CA CYS A 598 18.42 12.91 24.36
C CYS A 598 19.75 13.35 23.74
N GLY A 599 19.90 13.06 22.44
CA GLY A 599 21.02 13.56 21.64
C GLY A 599 20.93 15.06 21.36
N ASN A 600 21.48 15.48 20.25
CA ASN A 600 21.41 16.88 19.83
C ASN A 600 19.98 17.24 19.40
N ILE A 601 19.58 18.48 19.65
CA ILE A 601 18.34 19.06 19.13
C ILE A 601 18.73 20.13 18.11
N THR A 602 18.27 19.97 16.88
CA THR A 602 18.49 20.95 15.81
C THR A 602 17.13 21.39 15.26
N ILE A 603 16.89 22.69 15.26
CA ILE A 603 15.69 23.31 14.68
C ILE A 603 16.16 24.32 13.64
N SER A 604 15.79 24.13 12.38
CA SER A 604 16.32 24.93 11.27
C SER A 604 15.33 25.06 10.12
N GLY A 605 15.81 25.50 8.97
CA GLY A 605 14.99 25.64 7.77
C GLY A 605 13.85 26.63 7.98
N THR A 606 12.62 26.23 7.66
CA THR A 606 11.39 27.01 7.80
C THR A 606 10.48 26.50 8.93
N ALA A 607 11.02 25.76 9.88
CA ALA A 607 10.26 25.12 10.94
C ALA A 607 9.50 26.14 11.82
N HIS A 608 8.22 25.86 12.11
CA HIS A 608 7.41 26.58 13.08
C HIS A 608 7.21 25.68 14.31
N VAL A 609 7.88 25.99 15.41
CA VAL A 609 7.91 25.14 16.60
C VAL A 609 7.32 25.86 17.81
N THR A 610 6.33 25.23 18.43
CA THR A 610 5.83 25.61 19.77
C THR A 610 6.11 24.46 20.72
N ALA A 611 7.00 24.67 21.66
CA ALA A 611 7.41 23.67 22.63
C ALA A 611 7.07 24.14 24.07
N LYS A 612 6.37 23.29 24.81
CA LYS A 612 6.00 23.57 26.20
C LYS A 612 6.46 22.45 27.13
N GLY A 613 7.30 22.76 28.08
CA GLY A 613 7.67 21.84 29.14
C GLY A 613 6.49 21.48 30.04
N GLY A 614 6.60 20.37 30.71
CA GLY A 614 5.73 20.01 31.81
C GLY A 614 6.00 20.87 33.06
N SER A 615 5.44 20.49 34.21
CA SER A 615 5.53 21.35 35.42
C SER A 615 6.97 21.69 35.84
N SER A 616 7.95 20.84 35.50
CA SER A 616 9.34 21.08 35.88
C SER A 616 10.33 20.83 34.70
N GLY A 617 9.86 20.52 33.51
CA GLY A 617 10.70 20.30 32.33
C GLY A 617 10.95 21.58 31.53
N ALA A 618 11.99 21.62 30.73
CA ALA A 618 12.24 22.70 29.78
C ALA A 618 11.22 22.73 28.64
N GLY A 619 11.03 23.88 27.98
CA GLY A 619 10.31 23.95 26.71
C GLY A 619 11.04 23.11 25.64
N ILE A 620 12.32 23.43 25.42
CA ILE A 620 13.24 22.66 24.55
C ILE A 620 14.49 22.37 25.39
N GLY A 621 14.84 21.05 25.50
CA GLY A 621 16.05 20.61 26.21
C GLY A 621 15.81 19.47 27.17
N SER A 622 16.23 19.58 28.45
CA SER A 622 16.09 18.45 29.36
C SER A 622 14.77 18.46 30.16
N GLY A 623 14.32 17.27 30.54
CA GLY A 623 13.32 17.08 31.56
C GLY A 623 13.91 17.26 32.99
N VAL A 624 13.27 16.63 33.97
CA VAL A 624 13.63 16.71 35.38
C VAL A 624 14.68 15.66 35.74
N GLY A 625 15.77 16.10 36.40
CA GLY A 625 16.66 15.25 37.16
C GLY A 625 16.18 15.04 38.59
N ILE A 626 16.95 14.33 39.40
CA ILE A 626 16.73 14.22 40.83
C ILE A 626 18.00 14.58 41.60
N SER A 627 17.83 15.29 42.72
CA SER A 627 18.94 15.84 43.53
C SER A 627 19.89 14.77 44.07
N SER A 628 19.55 13.48 43.99
CA SER A 628 20.40 12.35 44.41
C SER A 628 21.45 11.92 43.39
N GLY A 629 21.55 12.60 42.20
CA GLY A 629 22.62 12.41 41.22
C GLY A 629 22.20 11.76 39.91
N GLU A 630 20.95 11.31 39.74
CA GLU A 630 20.43 10.88 38.44
C GLU A 630 19.85 12.11 37.70
N THR A 631 20.48 12.48 36.60
CA THR A 631 20.13 13.71 35.87
C THR A 631 19.36 13.39 34.58
N ALA A 632 18.37 14.25 34.27
CA ALA A 632 17.88 14.34 32.90
C ALA A 632 18.86 15.13 32.05
N SER A 633 19.20 14.68 30.85
CA SER A 633 20.22 15.34 30.04
C SER A 633 19.81 15.54 28.59
N CYS A 634 20.41 16.55 27.99
CA CYS A 634 20.36 16.81 26.54
C CYS A 634 21.78 17.24 26.11
N CYS A 635 22.13 16.95 24.86
CA CYS A 635 23.44 17.35 24.30
C CYS A 635 23.41 18.82 23.85
N ASN A 636 23.66 19.07 22.55
CA ASN A 636 23.57 20.45 22.02
C ASN A 636 22.14 20.81 21.62
N ILE A 637 21.82 22.09 21.73
CA ILE A 637 20.59 22.66 21.16
C ILE A 637 21.00 23.72 20.16
N THR A 638 20.66 23.52 18.87
CA THR A 638 20.98 24.46 17.81
C THR A 638 19.70 24.95 17.15
N ILE A 639 19.54 26.25 17.04
CA ILE A 639 18.44 26.90 16.32
C ILE A 639 19.02 27.79 15.24
N GLY A 640 18.58 27.57 13.98
CA GLY A 640 19.14 28.29 12.84
C GLY A 640 18.16 28.48 11.70
N GLY A 641 18.67 28.93 10.55
CA GLY A 641 17.87 29.18 9.36
C GLY A 641 16.83 30.30 9.57
N SER A 642 15.65 30.13 9.02
CA SER A 642 14.49 31.02 9.20
C SER A 642 13.44 30.43 10.17
N ALA A 643 13.84 29.53 11.04
CA ALA A 643 12.94 28.87 11.99
C ALA A 643 12.23 29.87 12.92
N HIS A 644 10.98 29.58 13.22
CA HIS A 644 10.16 30.32 14.18
C HIS A 644 9.89 29.44 15.41
N VAL A 645 10.50 29.78 16.54
CA VAL A 645 10.49 28.94 17.74
C VAL A 645 9.88 29.70 18.92
N THR A 646 8.84 29.12 19.49
CA THR A 646 8.27 29.56 20.79
C THR A 646 8.46 28.45 21.82
N ALA A 647 9.29 28.66 22.78
CA ALA A 647 9.62 27.72 23.84
C ALA A 647 9.21 28.25 25.23
N THR A 648 8.40 27.49 25.95
CA THR A 648 7.97 27.83 27.29
C THR A 648 8.35 26.72 28.25
N GLY A 649 9.10 27.05 29.28
CA GLY A 649 9.41 26.12 30.37
C GLY A 649 8.20 25.75 31.20
N GLY A 650 8.30 24.67 31.93
CA GLY A 650 7.42 24.39 33.07
C GLY A 650 7.81 25.15 34.32
N GLY A 651 7.15 24.94 35.46
CA GLY A 651 7.33 25.73 36.68
C GLY A 651 8.78 25.94 37.10
N SER A 652 9.63 24.94 37.05
CA SER A 652 11.07 25.05 37.38
C SER A 652 11.99 24.90 36.15
N GLY A 653 11.45 24.82 34.92
CA GLY A 653 12.23 24.62 33.73
C GLY A 653 12.49 25.88 32.91
N ALA A 654 13.60 25.94 32.20
CA ALA A 654 13.93 27.00 31.27
C ALA A 654 13.02 26.95 30.01
N GLY A 655 12.88 28.10 29.35
CA GLY A 655 12.24 28.10 28.01
C GLY A 655 13.02 27.21 27.04
N ILE A 656 14.30 27.52 26.87
CA ILE A 656 15.27 26.70 26.13
C ILE A 656 16.44 26.39 27.05
N GLY A 657 16.71 25.09 27.31
CA GLY A 657 17.80 24.69 28.19
C GLY A 657 17.45 23.54 29.11
N SER A 658 17.79 23.65 30.42
CA SER A 658 17.50 22.53 31.33
C SER A 658 16.18 22.66 32.06
N GLY A 659 15.63 21.51 32.45
CA GLY A 659 14.56 21.42 33.46
C GLY A 659 15.14 21.52 34.88
N ASP A 660 14.30 21.25 35.86
CA ASP A 660 14.63 21.17 37.29
C ASP A 660 15.67 20.05 37.51
N CYS A 661 16.79 20.37 38.19
CA CYS A 661 17.92 19.45 38.36
C CYS A 661 18.42 18.79 37.05
N GLY A 662 18.05 19.31 35.90
CA GLY A 662 18.39 18.78 34.59
C GLY A 662 19.66 19.37 34.02
N THR A 663 20.17 18.82 32.95
CA THR A 663 21.44 19.25 32.34
C THR A 663 21.32 19.36 30.81
N VAL A 664 21.85 20.44 30.24
CA VAL A 664 22.27 20.51 28.85
C VAL A 664 23.80 20.44 28.84
N SER A 665 24.34 19.28 28.50
CA SER A 665 25.79 19.03 28.61
C SER A 665 26.61 19.75 27.53
N GLY A 666 25.99 20.09 26.40
CA GLY A 666 26.59 20.77 25.27
C GLY A 666 26.25 22.26 25.22
N THR A 667 26.36 22.84 24.04
CA THR A 667 26.11 24.26 23.77
C THR A 667 24.65 24.50 23.37
N ILE A 668 24.06 25.58 23.88
CA ILE A 668 22.82 26.17 23.36
C ILE A 668 23.25 27.22 22.32
N SER A 669 23.06 26.97 21.05
CA SER A 669 23.45 27.86 19.94
C SER A 669 22.21 28.37 19.21
N ILE A 670 22.03 29.67 19.12
CA ILE A 670 20.99 30.33 18.34
C ILE A 670 21.69 31.14 17.23
N GLU A 671 21.70 30.57 16.03
CA GLU A 671 22.45 31.09 14.89
C GLU A 671 21.57 31.85 13.88
N GLY A 672 20.25 31.67 13.97
CA GLY A 672 19.29 32.29 13.05
C GLY A 672 17.86 32.18 13.52
N GLY A 673 16.93 32.66 12.71
CA GLY A 673 15.48 32.59 12.96
C GLY A 673 14.95 33.57 13.98
N THR A 674 13.67 33.36 14.32
CA THR A 674 12.93 34.13 15.36
C THR A 674 12.66 33.21 16.55
N VAL A 675 13.16 33.55 17.71
CA VAL A 675 13.09 32.72 18.90
C VAL A 675 12.44 33.51 20.05
N GLU A 676 11.39 32.97 20.64
CA GLU A 676 10.81 33.43 21.91
C GLU A 676 10.95 32.34 22.96
N ALA A 677 11.73 32.56 23.95
CA ALA A 677 11.99 31.63 25.04
C ALA A 677 11.52 32.21 26.37
N THR A 678 10.56 31.60 27.03
CA THR A 678 9.95 32.04 28.26
C THR A 678 10.21 31.05 29.40
N ALA A 679 10.74 31.53 30.50
CA ALA A 679 10.88 30.76 31.74
C ALA A 679 9.53 30.25 32.23
N GLY A 680 9.51 29.10 32.88
CA GLY A 680 8.26 28.51 33.41
C GLY A 680 7.79 29.16 34.73
N SER A 681 8.71 29.69 35.55
CA SER A 681 8.42 30.32 36.81
C SER A 681 9.44 31.38 37.22
N ALA A 682 9.37 31.78 38.48
CA ALA A 682 10.32 32.68 39.11
C ALA A 682 11.70 32.07 39.39
N TYR A 683 11.91 30.78 39.11
CA TYR A 683 13.14 30.04 39.45
C TYR A 683 13.98 29.62 38.25
N SER A 684 13.56 29.94 37.05
CA SER A 684 14.21 29.49 35.82
C SER A 684 14.54 30.62 34.87
N ALA A 685 15.57 30.42 34.02
CA ALA A 685 15.95 31.34 32.96
C ALA A 685 15.02 31.21 31.72
N GLY A 686 14.94 32.28 30.93
CA GLY A 686 14.33 32.19 29.59
C GLY A 686 15.12 31.27 28.68
N ILE A 687 16.43 31.49 28.58
CA ILE A 687 17.39 30.63 27.88
C ILE A 687 18.51 30.29 28.87
N GLY A 688 18.77 28.98 29.09
CA GLY A 688 19.83 28.57 30.03
C GLY A 688 19.41 27.48 30.98
N SER A 689 19.62 27.62 32.29
CA SER A 689 19.25 26.56 33.22
C SER A 689 17.89 26.80 33.90
N GLY A 690 17.25 25.67 34.26
CA GLY A 690 16.14 25.66 35.22
C GLY A 690 16.63 25.77 36.66
N GLU A 691 15.72 25.59 37.64
CA GLU A 691 16.01 25.51 39.08
C GLU A 691 16.96 24.32 39.34
N ASP A 692 18.02 24.53 40.11
CA ASP A 692 19.04 23.53 40.43
C ASP A 692 19.65 22.84 39.20
N GLY A 693 19.41 23.36 38.00
CA GLY A 693 19.83 22.76 36.72
C GLY A 693 21.17 23.33 36.22
N SER A 694 21.65 22.75 35.13
CA SER A 694 22.90 23.22 34.49
C SER A 694 22.78 23.25 32.97
N CYS A 695 23.53 24.15 32.33
CA CYS A 695 23.74 24.11 30.89
C CYS A 695 25.21 24.46 30.57
N GLY A 696 25.67 24.02 29.40
CA GLY A 696 26.98 24.40 28.89
C GLY A 696 27.00 25.85 28.40
N ALA A 697 27.80 26.12 27.38
CA ALA A 697 27.89 27.45 26.79
C ALA A 697 26.56 27.86 26.13
N ILE A 698 26.29 29.17 26.16
CA ILE A 698 25.18 29.79 25.42
C ILE A 698 25.76 30.73 24.39
N VAL A 699 25.44 30.50 23.10
CA VAL A 699 25.92 31.30 22.00
C VAL A 699 24.74 31.86 21.22
N ILE A 700 24.68 33.18 21.05
CA ILE A 700 23.70 33.83 20.17
C ILE A 700 24.46 34.56 19.07
N GLY A 701 24.38 34.05 17.86
CA GLY A 701 25.07 34.59 16.69
C GLY A 701 24.37 35.82 16.11
N SER A 702 25.06 36.53 15.25
CA SER A 702 24.53 37.72 14.54
C SER A 702 23.51 37.42 13.45
N GLY A 703 23.36 36.14 13.05
CA GLY A 703 22.43 35.70 11.99
C GLY A 703 20.96 35.59 12.39
N ILE A 704 20.60 35.96 13.63
CA ILE A 704 19.24 35.89 14.11
C ILE A 704 18.32 36.94 13.44
N THR A 705 17.04 36.63 13.31
CA THR A 705 16.01 37.64 13.00
C THR A 705 15.57 38.35 14.26
N GLN A 706 15.29 37.61 15.33
CA GLN A 706 14.98 38.13 16.64
C GLN A 706 15.16 37.04 17.70
N VAL A 707 15.68 37.39 18.85
CA VAL A 707 15.62 36.55 20.05
C VAL A 707 14.97 37.35 21.20
N ILE A 708 13.92 36.77 21.77
CA ILE A 708 13.20 37.30 22.94
C ILE A 708 13.33 36.27 24.06
N ALA A 709 14.11 36.58 25.06
CA ALA A 709 14.19 35.78 26.28
C ALA A 709 13.40 36.45 27.41
N LYS A 710 12.62 35.67 28.16
CA LYS A 710 11.74 36.19 29.24
C LYS A 710 11.93 35.38 30.51
N LYS A 711 12.11 36.07 31.65
CA LYS A 711 11.98 35.50 33.00
C LYS A 711 10.72 36.02 33.69
N ILE A 712 10.20 35.34 34.71
CA ILE A 712 8.97 35.69 35.38
C ILE A 712 9.24 36.57 36.62
N ALA A 713 10.30 36.30 37.38
CA ALA A 713 10.65 37.04 38.57
C ALA A 713 11.58 38.24 38.29
N ILE A 714 11.56 39.23 39.21
CA ILE A 714 12.50 40.37 39.22
C ILE A 714 13.70 40.06 40.15
N SER A 715 14.00 38.81 40.45
CA SER A 715 15.15 38.45 41.29
C SER A 715 16.46 38.73 40.57
N SER A 716 17.44 39.28 41.30
CA SER A 716 18.82 39.43 40.81
C SER A 716 19.56 38.10 40.70
N ASP A 717 19.06 37.07 41.35
CA ASP A 717 19.69 35.74 41.44
C ASP A 717 19.31 34.84 40.26
N ILE A 718 18.55 35.33 39.28
CA ILE A 718 18.08 34.60 38.11
C ILE A 718 18.35 35.41 36.86
N ASP A 719 19.04 34.81 35.89
CA ASP A 719 19.34 35.44 34.63
C ASP A 719 18.13 35.35 33.66
N ILE A 720 18.03 36.29 32.74
CA ILE A 720 17.11 36.17 31.60
C ILE A 720 17.67 35.15 30.62
N ILE A 721 18.98 35.24 30.35
CA ILE A 721 19.79 34.29 29.58
C ILE A 721 20.97 33.91 30.49
N GLY A 722 21.05 32.66 30.94
CA GLY A 722 22.08 32.18 31.87
C GLY A 722 21.54 31.24 32.94
N ALA A 723 21.77 31.52 34.20
CA ALA A 723 21.39 30.64 35.30
C ALA A 723 19.94 30.87 35.82
N GLY A 724 19.24 29.80 36.14
CA GLY A 724 18.09 29.76 37.02
C GLY A 724 18.53 29.78 38.51
N TYR A 725 17.58 29.65 39.43
CA TYR A 725 17.85 29.62 40.87
C TYR A 725 18.70 28.37 41.22
N ASN A 726 19.80 28.60 41.94
CA ASN A 726 20.86 27.62 42.20
C ASN A 726 21.40 26.89 40.95
N GLY A 727 21.02 27.34 39.77
CA GLY A 727 21.48 26.73 38.50
C GLY A 727 22.85 27.26 38.11
N THR A 728 23.42 26.64 37.07
CA THR A 728 24.71 27.03 36.50
C THR A 728 24.66 27.03 34.97
N TYR A 729 25.56 27.81 34.38
CA TYR A 729 25.82 27.76 32.93
C TYR A 729 27.31 27.94 32.66
N GLY A 730 27.75 27.58 31.46
CA GLY A 730 29.13 27.82 31.04
C GLY A 730 29.40 29.29 30.69
N THR A 731 29.74 29.57 29.48
CA THR A 731 29.96 30.97 29.02
C THR A 731 28.73 31.48 28.28
N LEU A 732 28.45 32.76 28.32
CA LEU A 732 27.47 33.44 27.47
C LEU A 732 28.21 34.29 26.43
N THR A 733 28.03 33.96 25.16
CA THR A 733 28.60 34.72 24.03
C THR A 733 27.45 35.25 23.17
N ILE A 734 27.39 36.57 22.95
CA ILE A 734 26.40 37.19 22.05
C ILE A 734 27.15 38.07 21.04
N ASP A 735 26.91 37.87 19.77
CA ASP A 735 27.53 38.65 18.67
C ASP A 735 29.06 38.76 18.85
N ASP A 736 29.72 37.65 19.16
CA ASP A 736 31.16 37.53 19.45
C ASP A 736 31.67 38.21 20.74
N VAL A 737 30.78 38.79 21.56
CA VAL A 737 31.10 39.34 22.87
C VAL A 737 31.00 38.22 23.91
N ALA A 738 32.14 37.79 24.44
CA ALA A 738 32.20 36.85 25.57
C ALA A 738 31.73 37.49 26.86
N ASP A 739 31.18 36.69 27.79
CA ASP A 739 30.66 37.14 29.08
C ASP A 739 29.64 38.28 28.92
N ALA A 740 28.80 38.20 27.90
CA ALA A 740 27.85 39.23 27.52
C ALA A 740 26.84 39.49 28.65
N THR A 741 26.52 40.74 28.89
CA THR A 741 25.50 41.16 29.84
C THR A 741 24.44 42.03 29.18
N THR A 742 23.35 42.29 29.85
CA THR A 742 22.26 43.14 29.34
C THR A 742 22.71 44.58 28.99
N SER A 743 23.85 45.03 29.52
CA SER A 743 24.45 46.32 29.23
C SER A 743 25.58 46.28 28.20
N SER A 744 25.94 45.08 27.66
CA SER A 744 26.97 44.92 26.66
C SER A 744 26.58 45.62 25.35
N THR A 745 27.61 46.14 24.67
CA THR A 745 27.46 46.74 23.32
C THR A 745 27.86 45.72 22.29
N PHE A 746 26.95 45.36 21.40
CA PHE A 746 27.17 44.41 20.32
C PHE A 746 27.49 45.11 19.00
N THR A 747 28.23 44.46 18.16
CA THR A 747 28.62 44.99 16.82
C THR A 747 27.45 44.97 15.84
N ASN A 748 26.80 43.83 15.72
CA ASN A 748 25.75 43.57 14.74
C ASN A 748 24.35 43.55 15.32
N LEU A 749 24.19 43.43 16.61
CA LEU A 749 22.91 43.30 17.28
C LEU A 749 22.54 44.55 18.09
N THR A 750 21.24 44.81 18.20
CA THR A 750 20.64 45.74 19.13
C THR A 750 20.08 44.99 20.33
N SER A 751 20.37 45.47 21.54
CA SER A 751 19.89 44.88 22.79
C SER A 751 18.89 45.81 23.44
N VAL A 752 17.72 45.32 23.81
CA VAL A 752 16.66 46.06 24.48
C VAL A 752 16.16 45.27 25.67
N LEU A 753 16.25 45.88 26.84
CA LEU A 753 15.70 45.38 28.11
C LEU A 753 14.37 46.09 28.40
N THR A 754 13.32 45.36 28.61
CA THR A 754 11.96 45.90 28.83
C THR A 754 11.20 45.15 29.89
N ASN A 755 10.01 45.64 30.25
CA ASN A 755 9.10 45.02 31.18
C ASN A 755 9.73 44.84 32.59
N SER A 756 10.31 45.93 33.12
CA SER A 756 10.99 45.96 34.44
C SER A 756 12.03 44.83 34.54
N ASP A 757 12.93 44.76 33.57
CA ASP A 757 14.08 43.85 33.54
C ASP A 757 13.73 42.34 33.44
N LYS A 758 12.59 42.03 32.88
CA LYS A 758 12.15 40.66 32.72
C LYS A 758 12.28 40.13 31.29
N THR A 759 12.40 41.02 30.30
CA THR A 759 12.45 40.64 28.88
C THR A 759 13.70 41.25 28.22
N TRP A 760 14.54 40.38 27.68
CA TRP A 760 15.69 40.76 26.90
C TRP A 760 15.46 40.42 25.42
N THR A 761 15.46 41.47 24.57
CA THR A 761 15.24 41.33 23.12
C THR A 761 16.52 41.69 22.38
N LEU A 762 16.94 40.81 21.50
CA LEU A 762 18.08 40.97 20.58
C LEU A 762 17.56 41.00 19.15
N THR A 763 17.98 41.98 18.36
CA THR A 763 17.61 42.13 16.95
C THR A 763 18.81 42.65 16.15
N PRO A 764 18.90 42.37 14.83
CA PRO A 764 19.93 42.99 13.97
C PRO A 764 19.88 44.52 14.02
N LYS A 765 21.03 45.19 14.00
CA LYS A 765 21.11 46.65 13.90
C LYS A 765 20.63 47.21 12.59
N ASN A 766 20.87 46.46 11.52
CA ASN A 766 20.35 46.72 10.16
C ASN A 766 19.57 45.50 9.77
N PRO A 767 18.26 45.43 10.03
CA PRO A 767 17.46 44.33 9.45
C PRO A 767 17.57 44.46 7.95
N ASN A 768 18.24 43.49 7.32
CA ASN A 768 18.27 43.41 5.88
C ASN A 768 16.84 43.30 5.38
N PRO A 769 16.43 44.09 4.36
CA PRO A 769 15.07 44.13 3.86
C PRO A 769 14.56 42.79 3.34
#